data_a36eafe3caadc7c86710ef95e00bdc32
#
_entry.id   a36eafe3caadc7c86710ef95e00bdc32
#
_cell.length_a   1.000
_cell.length_b   1.000
_cell.length_c   1.000
_cell.angle_alpha   90.00
_cell.angle_beta   90.00
_cell.angle_gamma   90.00
#
_symmetry.space_group_name_H-M   'P 1'
#
loop_
_entity.id
_entity.type
_entity.pdbx_description
1 polymer ?
#
loop_
_entity_poly.entity_id
_entity_poly.type
_entity_poly.pdbx_seq_one_letter_code
_entity_poly.pdbx_strand_id
1 'polypeptide(L)'
;MHKTTLALVLAVIAAAPCCFAQSAPAKRPMTFEDMMKMKRLGETAVSPDGKWLAYSVTTVNLDQNTKIAELWLQAIAGGDPVPLAVARPGDSGPQFAPGGKRILFLSNREGGQQVWLADFDSSTGATGNPKKLTAISTEAGDAIWSPDGKSIAFTSAVYPDCPAITTADFVTGNGCNAKRDAEVAASKVKAQIFTHLLYRHWDHFTGDKRSHLFLVSVDSGALRDLTPNDPRDVPPFSLDWSGCGCAFSPDSKELAFTENLDAEPAISTNTDIFTLDLTNPVAKPLKVSTAPGGDFNPAYSRDGKYLAWRSQVRAGYESDKFRLVVYDRERGSKGAREQGDGSAVRDLLPKWDLWVDEFAWAPGSEAIYFVSGDKGESPLFKLYLENGDVSMLEGVGGFSDLRISVDVSEPIVVTSRMTVAGPGEVVAVHTQMIPEVEVAGRGRHETPGTVESATGPFAHEVAITHLNDPLLAQLDLPKMESFWFTAADKTKLQGFLIKPPGFDPAKKYPVKFLIHGGPQGAWGDSWSYRWNPELFAANGYVVVMINFRGSTGYGQAVVDGVNGDWGGKPFSDLMTGLDYAEQHYPFIDTHRECALGASYGGYMANWVLGHTNRFKCIVTHDGMFNAESAFASTEEDWFNIWEFRGHPWDYYGKPDSENPFRKWSPARSAKNFRTPTLVIHGQLDYRLDVSEGFQLFDTLQLLKVPSKMLYFPGEGHWVLKPQNAQLWWKTVNDWVDEWTKQGTGNRE
;
A
#
# COMPACT_ATOMS: atom_id res chain seq x y z
N MET A 1 -96.19 37.67 -11.01
CA MET A 1 -95.35 37.57 -9.82
C MET A 1 -94.61 36.26 -9.84
N HIS A 2 -93.42 36.20 -10.45
CA HIS A 2 -92.56 35.04 -10.44
C HIS A 2 -91.13 35.53 -10.19
N LYS A 3 -90.56 35.08 -9.05
CA LYS A 3 -89.16 35.33 -8.63
C LYS A 3 -88.31 34.26 -9.26
N THR A 4 -87.35 34.64 -10.07
CA THR A 4 -86.30 33.78 -10.61
C THR A 4 -85.04 33.91 -9.75
N THR A 5 -84.68 32.83 -9.15
CA THR A 5 -83.42 32.74 -8.31
C THR A 5 -82.29 32.34 -9.21
N LEU A 6 -81.23 33.17 -9.29
CA LEU A 6 -80.03 32.94 -10.04
C LEU A 6 -79.01 32.21 -9.12
N ALA A 7 -78.62 30.97 -9.44
CA ALA A 7 -77.58 30.20 -8.72
C ALA A 7 -76.23 30.50 -9.34
N LEU A 8 -75.30 31.03 -8.53
CA LEU A 8 -73.94 31.29 -8.92
C LEU A 8 -73.08 30.01 -8.58
N VAL A 9 -72.58 29.37 -9.62
CA VAL A 9 -71.64 28.23 -9.45
C VAL A 9 -70.23 28.80 -9.39
N LEU A 10 -69.59 28.73 -8.22
CA LEU A 10 -68.13 29.01 -8.04
C LEU A 10 -67.33 27.76 -8.43
N ALA A 11 -66.57 27.83 -9.51
CA ALA A 11 -65.60 26.84 -9.87
C ALA A 11 -64.26 27.10 -9.07
N VAL A 12 -63.93 26.25 -8.08
CA VAL A 12 -62.69 26.29 -7.40
C VAL A 12 -61.67 25.55 -8.29
N ILE A 13 -60.76 26.28 -8.94
CA ILE A 13 -59.59 25.71 -9.61
C ILE A 13 -58.56 25.37 -8.55
N ALA A 14 -58.41 24.07 -8.22
CA ALA A 14 -57.33 23.58 -7.38
C ALA A 14 -56.04 23.65 -8.20
N ALA A 15 -55.20 24.64 -7.95
CA ALA A 15 -53.81 24.67 -8.42
C ALA A 15 -53.00 23.61 -7.65
N ALA A 16 -52.73 22.48 -8.29
CA ALA A 16 -51.74 21.52 -7.78
C ALA A 16 -50.35 22.17 -7.83
N PRO A 17 -49.58 22.15 -6.73
CA PRO A 17 -48.18 22.59 -6.82
C PRO A 17 -47.41 21.63 -7.71
N CYS A 18 -46.94 22.08 -8.88
CA CYS A 18 -45.90 21.41 -9.62
C CYS A 18 -44.64 21.42 -8.76
N CYS A 19 -44.39 20.33 -8.06
CA CYS A 19 -43.04 20.02 -7.57
C CYS A 19 -42.12 19.90 -8.77
N PHE A 20 -41.44 20.96 -9.14
CA PHE A 20 -40.26 20.86 -9.97
C PHE A 20 -39.27 20.01 -9.17
N ALA A 21 -39.14 18.73 -9.52
CA ALA A 21 -37.99 17.94 -9.10
C ALA A 21 -36.76 18.71 -9.62
N GLN A 22 -36.02 19.36 -8.72
CA GLN A 22 -34.72 19.90 -9.04
C GLN A 22 -33.89 18.73 -9.54
N SER A 23 -33.59 18.73 -10.83
CA SER A 23 -32.62 17.77 -11.38
C SER A 23 -31.33 17.91 -10.56
N ALA A 24 -30.82 16.78 -10.08
CA ALA A 24 -29.51 16.78 -9.43
C ALA A 24 -28.50 17.56 -10.29
N PRO A 25 -27.66 18.39 -9.70
CA PRO A 25 -26.69 19.16 -10.47
C PRO A 25 -25.83 18.17 -11.31
N ALA A 26 -25.54 18.55 -12.55
CA ALA A 26 -24.74 17.74 -13.45
C ALA A 26 -23.35 17.49 -12.78
N LYS A 27 -22.91 16.25 -12.78
CA LYS A 27 -21.58 15.88 -12.29
C LYS A 27 -20.51 16.58 -13.12
N ARG A 28 -19.39 16.89 -12.50
CA ARG A 28 -18.25 17.58 -13.11
C ARG A 28 -16.96 16.78 -13.02
N PRO A 29 -15.97 17.06 -13.87
CA PRO A 29 -14.63 16.46 -13.73
C PRO A 29 -14.02 16.74 -12.36
N MET A 30 -13.22 15.78 -11.86
CA MET A 30 -12.42 15.93 -10.65
C MET A 30 -11.27 16.92 -10.87
N THR A 31 -10.99 17.74 -9.86
CA THR A 31 -9.81 18.61 -9.81
C THR A 31 -8.79 18.06 -8.81
N PHE A 32 -7.55 18.59 -8.85
CA PHE A 32 -6.54 18.29 -7.84
C PHE A 32 -7.02 18.67 -6.42
N GLU A 33 -7.69 19.82 -6.30
CA GLU A 33 -8.21 20.33 -5.03
C GLU A 33 -9.33 19.43 -4.49
N ASP A 34 -10.13 18.81 -5.36
CA ASP A 34 -11.12 17.81 -4.92
C ASP A 34 -10.42 16.58 -4.34
N MET A 35 -9.40 16.04 -5.01
CA MET A 35 -8.60 14.92 -4.52
C MET A 35 -7.92 15.26 -3.18
N MET A 36 -7.45 16.50 -2.98
CA MET A 36 -6.88 16.93 -1.70
C MET A 36 -7.91 17.08 -0.59
N LYS A 37 -9.16 17.43 -0.91
CA LYS A 37 -10.26 17.50 0.06
C LYS A 37 -10.79 16.13 0.49
N MET A 38 -10.50 15.09 -0.26
CA MET A 38 -10.89 13.73 0.13
C MET A 38 -10.22 13.33 1.42
N LYS A 39 -11.03 12.87 2.36
CA LYS A 39 -10.58 12.25 3.60
C LYS A 39 -9.91 10.91 3.30
N ARG A 40 -8.82 10.66 3.99
CA ARG A 40 -8.00 9.47 3.79
C ARG A 40 -8.15 8.56 4.98
N LEU A 41 -8.75 7.41 4.77
CA LEU A 41 -8.82 6.35 5.77
C LEU A 41 -7.40 5.89 6.11
N GLY A 42 -7.11 5.73 7.38
CA GLY A 42 -5.87 5.13 7.90
C GLY A 42 -6.17 3.86 8.69
N GLU A 43 -5.45 3.65 9.79
CA GLU A 43 -5.54 2.45 10.62
C GLU A 43 -6.94 2.24 11.17
N THR A 44 -7.37 0.98 11.24
CA THR A 44 -8.67 0.58 11.80
C THR A 44 -8.53 -0.39 12.97
N ALA A 45 -9.49 -0.38 13.86
CA ALA A 45 -9.62 -1.36 14.94
C ALA A 45 -11.10 -1.65 15.23
N VAL A 46 -11.42 -2.92 15.44
CA VAL A 46 -12.78 -3.38 15.80
C VAL A 46 -12.81 -3.74 17.27
N SER A 47 -13.84 -3.30 17.99
CA SER A 47 -14.03 -3.69 19.40
C SER A 47 -14.26 -5.22 19.48
N PRO A 48 -13.81 -5.89 20.57
CA PRO A 48 -13.96 -7.35 20.71
C PRO A 48 -15.39 -7.83 20.53
N ASP A 49 -16.37 -7.07 21.01
CA ASP A 49 -17.81 -7.38 20.89
C ASP A 49 -18.41 -7.06 19.50
N GLY A 50 -17.58 -6.62 18.54
CA GLY A 50 -17.99 -6.32 17.16
C GLY A 50 -18.92 -5.14 16.98
N LYS A 51 -19.07 -4.27 18.01
CA LYS A 51 -20.02 -3.14 17.95
C LYS A 51 -19.43 -1.83 17.47
N TRP A 52 -18.12 -1.61 17.68
CA TRP A 52 -17.47 -0.35 17.42
C TRP A 52 -16.26 -0.52 16.48
N LEU A 53 -16.16 0.43 15.59
CA LEU A 53 -14.99 0.69 14.76
C LEU A 53 -14.29 1.94 15.29
N ALA A 54 -13.00 1.85 15.64
CA ALA A 54 -12.11 2.99 15.79
C ALA A 54 -11.22 3.09 14.55
N TYR A 55 -11.01 4.30 14.03
CA TYR A 55 -10.21 4.48 12.83
C TYR A 55 -9.58 5.87 12.76
N SER A 56 -8.49 5.98 12.02
CA SER A 56 -7.86 7.28 11.75
C SER A 56 -8.35 7.85 10.41
N VAL A 57 -8.49 9.17 10.37
CA VAL A 57 -8.82 9.92 9.16
C VAL A 57 -7.81 11.04 8.99
N THR A 58 -7.06 11.00 7.89
CA THR A 58 -6.15 12.08 7.53
C THR A 58 -6.85 13.09 6.62
N THR A 59 -6.81 14.36 7.00
CA THR A 59 -7.23 15.51 6.19
C THR A 59 -6.02 16.31 5.73
N VAL A 60 -6.14 16.92 4.56
CA VAL A 60 -5.08 17.75 3.95
C VAL A 60 -5.48 19.22 4.06
N ASN A 61 -4.60 20.03 4.63
CA ASN A 61 -4.68 21.49 4.55
C ASN A 61 -3.67 21.98 3.49
N LEU A 62 -4.17 22.26 2.30
CA LEU A 62 -3.34 22.65 1.17
C LEU A 62 -2.66 24.01 1.40
N ASP A 63 -3.36 24.97 2.02
CA ASP A 63 -2.84 26.33 2.28
C ASP A 63 -1.69 26.30 3.29
N GLN A 64 -1.81 25.47 4.32
CA GLN A 64 -0.79 25.27 5.35
C GLN A 64 0.27 24.25 4.96
N ASN A 65 0.08 23.55 3.84
CA ASN A 65 0.96 22.48 3.37
C ASN A 65 1.13 21.34 4.41
N THR A 66 0.04 20.98 5.11
CA THR A 66 0.04 19.99 6.20
C THR A 66 -0.99 18.88 5.98
N LYS A 67 -0.75 17.77 6.65
CA LYS A 67 -1.70 16.66 6.81
C LYS A 67 -1.91 16.43 8.30
N ILE A 68 -3.16 16.21 8.70
CA ILE A 68 -3.51 16.01 10.11
C ILE A 68 -4.37 14.74 10.19
N ALA A 69 -3.92 13.79 11.00
CA ALA A 69 -4.69 12.60 11.34
C ALA A 69 -5.55 12.89 12.58
N GLU A 70 -6.76 12.37 12.60
CA GLU A 70 -7.69 12.42 13.73
C GLU A 70 -8.31 11.04 13.92
N LEU A 71 -8.55 10.67 15.19
CA LEU A 71 -9.17 9.40 15.55
C LEU A 71 -10.68 9.54 15.70
N TRP A 72 -11.40 8.59 15.12
CA TRP A 72 -12.86 8.56 15.09
C TRP A 72 -13.38 7.23 15.63
N LEU A 73 -14.61 7.26 16.12
CA LEU A 73 -15.39 6.09 16.51
C LEU A 73 -16.69 6.05 15.72
N GLN A 74 -17.10 4.85 15.32
CA GLN A 74 -18.39 4.62 14.68
C GLN A 74 -18.99 3.28 15.10
N ALA A 75 -20.30 3.23 15.33
CA ALA A 75 -20.98 1.96 15.54
C ALA A 75 -21.03 1.15 14.23
N ILE A 76 -20.65 -0.12 14.27
CA ILE A 76 -20.66 -0.99 13.08
C ILE A 76 -22.08 -1.23 12.55
N ALA A 77 -23.06 -1.25 13.46
CA ALA A 77 -24.47 -1.37 13.08
C ALA A 77 -25.07 -0.12 12.39
N GLY A 78 -24.28 0.95 12.24
CA GLY A 78 -24.70 2.22 11.63
C GLY A 78 -24.77 3.38 12.63
N GLY A 79 -24.91 4.60 12.11
CA GLY A 79 -24.90 5.84 12.86
C GLY A 79 -23.82 6.80 12.41
N ASP A 80 -23.88 8.05 12.86
CA ASP A 80 -22.88 9.05 12.51
C ASP A 80 -21.55 8.79 13.23
N PRO A 81 -20.40 8.97 12.56
CA PRO A 81 -19.10 8.90 13.20
C PRO A 81 -18.92 10.04 14.20
N VAL A 82 -18.26 9.76 15.33
CA VAL A 82 -17.92 10.75 16.35
C VAL A 82 -16.41 10.79 16.56
N PRO A 83 -15.79 11.95 16.82
CA PRO A 83 -14.39 12.01 17.18
C PRO A 83 -14.11 11.18 18.45
N LEU A 84 -12.98 10.50 18.52
CA LEU A 84 -12.52 9.84 19.73
C LEU A 84 -12.20 10.91 20.78
N ALA A 85 -13.11 11.11 21.75
CA ALA A 85 -13.12 12.30 22.61
C ALA A 85 -11.82 12.54 23.43
N VAL A 86 -11.05 11.48 23.70
CA VAL A 86 -9.77 11.55 24.43
C VAL A 86 -8.57 11.79 23.52
N ALA A 87 -8.72 11.64 22.20
CA ALA A 87 -7.66 11.84 21.22
C ALA A 87 -7.46 13.32 20.90
N ARG A 88 -6.30 13.63 20.32
CA ARG A 88 -5.92 14.94 19.78
C ARG A 88 -5.52 14.80 18.33
N PRO A 89 -5.59 15.87 17.53
CA PRO A 89 -5.04 15.87 16.18
C PRO A 89 -3.56 15.43 16.19
N GLY A 90 -3.22 14.48 15.34
CA GLY A 90 -1.89 13.84 15.26
C GLY A 90 -1.76 12.55 16.07
N ASP A 91 -2.75 12.15 16.85
CA ASP A 91 -2.79 10.81 17.48
C ASP A 91 -3.09 9.73 16.41
N SER A 92 -2.59 8.50 16.63
CA SER A 92 -2.65 7.38 15.67
C SER A 92 -2.77 6.02 16.36
N GLY A 93 -2.87 4.93 15.60
CA GLY A 93 -2.80 3.56 16.07
C GLY A 93 -3.88 3.19 17.12
N PRO A 94 -5.17 3.45 16.88
CA PRO A 94 -6.20 3.11 17.86
C PRO A 94 -6.37 1.59 17.94
N GLN A 95 -6.44 1.03 19.17
CA GLN A 95 -6.70 -0.39 19.38
C GLN A 95 -7.53 -0.61 20.65
N PHE A 96 -8.56 -1.43 20.55
CA PHE A 96 -9.32 -1.83 21.73
C PHE A 96 -8.58 -2.90 22.54
N ALA A 97 -8.62 -2.77 23.85
CA ALA A 97 -8.14 -3.82 24.72
C ALA A 97 -9.00 -5.10 24.57
N PRO A 98 -8.44 -6.30 24.74
CA PRO A 98 -9.17 -7.56 24.59
C PRO A 98 -10.41 -7.66 25.48
N GLY A 99 -10.40 -7.00 26.64
CA GLY A 99 -11.56 -6.94 27.54
C GLY A 99 -12.62 -5.90 27.16
N GLY A 100 -12.45 -5.16 26.08
CA GLY A 100 -13.43 -4.18 25.58
C GLY A 100 -13.66 -2.95 26.46
N LYS A 101 -12.82 -2.72 27.48
CA LYS A 101 -13.02 -1.64 28.47
C LYS A 101 -11.99 -0.51 28.37
N ARG A 102 -11.03 -0.64 27.51
CA ARG A 102 -9.98 0.36 27.27
C ARG A 102 -9.70 0.47 25.79
N ILE A 103 -9.17 1.62 25.40
CA ILE A 103 -8.60 1.86 24.08
C ILE A 103 -7.18 2.36 24.24
N LEU A 104 -6.28 1.84 23.41
CA LEU A 104 -4.89 2.28 23.24
C LEU A 104 -4.82 3.21 22.04
N PHE A 105 -3.94 4.20 22.09
CA PHE A 105 -3.54 5.02 20.97
C PHE A 105 -2.12 5.56 21.19
N LEU A 106 -1.47 5.97 20.12
CA LEU A 106 -0.17 6.63 20.13
C LEU A 106 -0.37 8.15 20.12
N SER A 107 0.38 8.87 20.95
CA SER A 107 0.26 10.32 21.05
C SER A 107 1.58 10.99 21.40
N ASN A 108 1.86 12.12 20.75
CA ASN A 108 3.03 12.96 21.02
C ASN A 108 2.73 14.18 21.90
N ARG A 109 1.57 14.24 22.55
CA ARG A 109 1.05 15.38 23.29
C ARG A 109 1.89 15.87 24.50
N GLU A 110 2.85 15.07 24.95
CA GLU A 110 3.76 15.39 26.07
C GLU A 110 5.24 15.24 25.69
N GLY A 111 5.56 15.50 24.42
CA GLY A 111 6.93 15.45 23.90
C GLY A 111 7.38 14.04 23.55
N GLY A 112 7.46 13.75 22.24
CA GLY A 112 7.70 12.43 21.68
C GLY A 112 6.49 11.50 21.74
N GLN A 113 6.44 10.58 20.80
CA GLN A 113 5.34 9.62 20.67
C GLN A 113 5.40 8.56 21.77
N GLN A 114 4.27 8.33 22.43
CA GLN A 114 4.15 7.40 23.54
C GLN A 114 2.84 6.61 23.44
N VAL A 115 2.79 5.47 24.11
CA VAL A 115 1.55 4.69 24.28
C VAL A 115 0.67 5.35 25.35
N TRP A 116 -0.59 5.60 25.00
CA TRP A 116 -1.62 6.12 25.87
C TRP A 116 -2.78 5.13 25.97
N LEU A 117 -3.41 5.10 27.14
CA LEU A 117 -4.61 4.31 27.40
C LEU A 117 -5.74 5.23 27.84
N ALA A 118 -6.96 4.89 27.43
CA ALA A 118 -8.18 5.54 27.95
C ALA A 118 -9.23 4.48 28.29
N ASP A 119 -10.13 4.81 29.22
CA ASP A 119 -11.30 3.99 29.49
C ASP A 119 -12.24 4.04 28.28
N PHE A 120 -12.90 2.91 28.03
CA PHE A 120 -13.88 2.77 26.95
C PHE A 120 -15.12 2.03 27.46
N ASP A 121 -16.29 2.58 27.17
CA ASP A 121 -17.60 1.96 27.45
C ASP A 121 -18.22 1.46 26.14
N SER A 122 -18.19 0.14 25.90
CA SER A 122 -18.73 -0.45 24.68
C SER A 122 -20.26 -0.34 24.54
N SER A 123 -20.99 0.00 25.63
CA SER A 123 -22.45 0.21 25.56
C SER A 123 -22.83 1.57 24.95
N THR A 124 -21.95 2.55 25.06
CA THR A 124 -22.23 3.94 24.66
C THR A 124 -21.20 4.52 23.69
N GLY A 125 -20.03 3.89 23.52
CA GLY A 125 -18.88 4.46 22.82
C GLY A 125 -18.15 5.56 23.58
N ALA A 126 -18.51 5.80 24.83
CA ALA A 126 -17.88 6.86 25.62
C ALA A 126 -16.43 6.49 26.00
N THR A 127 -15.55 7.50 25.94
CA THR A 127 -14.14 7.37 26.34
C THR A 127 -13.81 8.39 27.44
N GLY A 128 -12.85 8.04 28.30
CA GLY A 128 -12.45 8.93 29.40
C GLY A 128 -11.07 8.59 29.97
N ASN A 129 -10.63 9.45 30.91
CA ASN A 129 -9.42 9.22 31.72
C ASN A 129 -8.16 8.85 30.93
N PRO A 130 -7.72 9.64 29.90
CA PRO A 130 -6.52 9.32 29.14
C PRO A 130 -5.29 9.34 30.06
N LYS A 131 -4.50 8.25 30.01
CA LYS A 131 -3.30 8.06 30.82
C LYS A 131 -2.13 7.66 29.95
N LYS A 132 -1.01 8.35 30.10
CA LYS A 132 0.27 7.98 29.50
C LYS A 132 0.79 6.70 30.14
N LEU A 133 1.08 5.67 29.35
CA LEU A 133 1.61 4.39 29.82
C LEU A 133 3.13 4.32 29.74
N THR A 134 3.72 4.78 28.61
CA THR A 134 5.16 4.77 28.39
C THR A 134 5.76 6.17 28.57
N ALA A 135 7.04 6.23 28.95
CA ALA A 135 7.80 7.48 29.07
C ALA A 135 9.24 7.29 28.57
N ILE A 136 9.40 6.47 27.53
CA ILE A 136 10.70 6.16 26.92
C ILE A 136 11.19 7.37 26.10
N SER A 137 12.48 7.73 26.25
CA SER A 137 13.05 8.91 25.58
C SER A 137 13.16 8.76 24.04
N THR A 138 13.17 7.53 23.59
CA THR A 138 13.34 7.13 22.19
C THR A 138 12.01 6.89 21.47
N GLU A 139 10.90 7.35 22.10
CA GLU A 139 9.55 7.22 21.56
C GLU A 139 9.03 5.76 21.51
N ALA A 140 7.73 5.57 21.33
CA ALA A 140 7.09 4.28 21.21
C ALA A 140 6.25 4.22 19.94
N GLY A 141 6.38 3.14 19.17
CA GLY A 141 5.64 2.87 17.95
C GLY A 141 5.00 1.49 17.94
N ASP A 142 4.16 1.21 16.97
CA ASP A 142 3.63 -0.12 16.60
C ASP A 142 3.12 -0.95 17.79
N ALA A 143 2.39 -0.33 18.69
CA ALA A 143 1.95 -0.96 19.93
C ALA A 143 0.83 -2.00 19.68
N ILE A 144 0.93 -3.18 20.32
CA ILE A 144 -0.11 -4.22 20.30
C ILE A 144 -0.42 -4.76 21.70
N TRP A 145 -1.69 -5.10 21.94
CA TRP A 145 -2.14 -5.71 23.18
C TRP A 145 -1.78 -7.19 23.30
N SER A 146 -1.37 -7.63 24.51
CA SER A 146 -1.42 -9.06 24.83
C SER A 146 -2.89 -9.52 24.96
N PRO A 147 -3.24 -10.76 24.55
CA PRO A 147 -4.61 -11.29 24.63
C PRO A 147 -5.25 -11.25 26.02
N ASP A 148 -4.47 -11.33 27.09
CA ASP A 148 -4.95 -11.22 28.46
C ASP A 148 -5.15 -9.75 28.94
N GLY A 149 -4.79 -8.77 28.10
CA GLY A 149 -4.94 -7.34 28.38
C GLY A 149 -3.99 -6.79 29.46
N LYS A 150 -2.97 -7.56 29.87
CA LYS A 150 -2.06 -7.14 30.94
C LYS A 150 -0.77 -6.51 30.47
N SER A 151 -0.41 -6.71 29.21
CA SER A 151 0.81 -6.19 28.63
C SER A 151 0.57 -5.58 27.25
N ILE A 152 1.49 -4.72 26.83
CA ILE A 152 1.55 -4.16 25.48
C ILE A 152 2.98 -4.36 24.98
N ALA A 153 3.14 -4.95 23.78
CA ALA A 153 4.39 -4.93 23.04
C ALA A 153 4.42 -3.70 22.13
N PHE A 154 5.60 -3.11 21.95
CA PHE A 154 5.78 -1.94 21.10
C PHE A 154 7.22 -1.85 20.60
N THR A 155 7.48 -1.04 19.57
CA THR A 155 8.81 -0.78 19.04
C THR A 155 9.37 0.53 19.58
N SER A 156 10.70 0.61 19.69
CA SER A 156 11.42 1.85 19.97
C SER A 156 12.85 1.77 19.43
N ALA A 157 13.34 2.86 18.81
CA ALA A 157 14.69 2.93 18.25
C ALA A 157 15.69 3.40 19.31
N VAL A 158 16.56 2.49 19.77
CA VAL A 158 17.53 2.71 20.85
C VAL A 158 18.98 2.60 20.34
N TYR A 159 19.92 3.13 21.11
CA TYR A 159 21.35 2.87 20.88
C TYR A 159 21.74 1.51 21.48
N PRO A 160 22.17 0.50 20.69
CA PRO A 160 22.39 -0.86 21.16
C PRO A 160 23.52 -0.98 22.19
N ASP A 161 24.43 -0.02 22.23
CA ASP A 161 25.53 0.05 23.21
C ASP A 161 25.15 0.76 24.53
N CYS A 162 23.93 1.34 24.60
CA CYS A 162 23.38 1.78 25.88
C CYS A 162 22.88 0.57 26.68
N PRO A 163 22.90 0.64 28.04
CA PRO A 163 22.27 -0.40 28.87
C PRO A 163 20.80 -0.61 28.50
N ALA A 164 20.34 -1.86 28.55
CA ALA A 164 18.94 -2.20 28.27
C ALA A 164 17.97 -1.35 29.09
N ILE A 165 16.90 -0.87 28.46
CA ILE A 165 15.87 -0.10 29.17
C ILE A 165 14.91 -1.09 29.84
N THR A 166 15.04 -1.22 31.15
CA THR A 166 14.16 -2.04 31.98
C THR A 166 13.62 -1.23 33.16
N THR A 167 12.61 -1.72 33.86
CA THR A 167 12.13 -1.04 35.07
C THR A 167 13.20 -0.86 36.14
N ALA A 168 14.06 -1.85 36.30
CA ALA A 168 15.15 -1.81 37.30
C ALA A 168 16.23 -0.79 36.92
N ASP A 169 16.57 -0.68 35.64
CA ASP A 169 17.64 0.17 35.11
C ASP A 169 17.11 1.29 34.21
N PHE A 170 15.84 1.69 34.40
CA PHE A 170 15.18 2.68 33.54
C PHE A 170 15.96 4.00 33.48
N VAL A 171 16.39 4.51 34.63
CA VAL A 171 17.14 5.78 34.69
C VAL A 171 18.47 5.69 33.95
N THR A 172 19.16 4.56 34.03
CA THR A 172 20.46 4.36 33.37
C THR A 172 20.30 4.18 31.87
N GLY A 173 19.48 3.21 31.43
CA GLY A 173 19.29 2.89 30.03
C GLY A 173 18.59 4.03 29.26
N ASN A 174 17.45 4.50 29.76
CA ASN A 174 16.73 5.62 29.17
C ASN A 174 17.53 6.92 29.20
N GLY A 175 18.27 7.18 30.30
CA GLY A 175 19.15 8.34 30.42
C GLY A 175 20.35 8.31 29.47
N CYS A 176 20.92 7.13 29.19
CA CYS A 176 21.96 6.96 28.17
C CYS A 176 21.45 7.37 26.78
N ASN A 177 20.30 6.85 26.38
CA ASN A 177 19.67 7.18 25.10
C ASN A 177 19.35 8.67 25.00
N ALA A 178 18.67 9.25 26.00
CA ALA A 178 18.34 10.67 26.05
C ALA A 178 19.58 11.58 25.96
N LYS A 179 20.66 11.20 26.66
CA LYS A 179 21.93 11.94 26.62
C LYS A 179 22.54 11.93 25.24
N ARG A 180 22.61 10.78 24.57
CA ARG A 180 23.14 10.67 23.20
C ARG A 180 22.32 11.46 22.21
N ASP A 181 20.99 11.39 22.28
CA ASP A 181 20.13 12.20 21.43
C ASP A 181 20.38 13.70 21.63
N ALA A 182 20.53 14.14 22.87
CA ALA A 182 20.84 15.54 23.19
C ALA A 182 22.24 15.96 22.66
N GLU A 183 23.24 15.09 22.74
CA GLU A 183 24.59 15.32 22.19
C GLU A 183 24.57 15.44 20.67
N VAL A 184 23.84 14.55 19.98
CA VAL A 184 23.64 14.60 18.52
C VAL A 184 22.93 15.90 18.11
N ALA A 185 21.85 16.25 18.80
CA ALA A 185 21.09 17.47 18.53
C ALA A 185 21.94 18.75 18.75
N ALA A 186 22.74 18.79 19.81
CA ALA A 186 23.60 19.93 20.17
C ALA A 186 24.84 20.05 19.28
N SER A 187 25.27 18.99 18.61
CA SER A 187 26.47 18.97 17.78
C SER A 187 26.35 19.94 16.62
N LYS A 188 27.37 20.78 16.43
CA LYS A 188 27.53 21.63 15.26
C LYS A 188 28.11 20.85 14.07
N VAL A 189 28.77 19.73 14.31
CA VAL A 189 29.27 18.83 13.27
C VAL A 189 28.11 17.97 12.82
N LYS A 190 27.78 18.04 11.54
CA LYS A 190 26.71 17.26 10.91
C LYS A 190 27.24 16.16 9.98
N ALA A 191 28.56 15.96 9.97
CA ALA A 191 29.18 14.83 9.28
C ALA A 191 28.83 13.51 10.00
N GLN A 192 28.57 12.48 9.20
CA GLN A 192 28.32 11.12 9.66
C GLN A 192 29.42 10.20 9.13
N ILE A 193 29.77 9.16 9.87
CA ILE A 193 30.77 8.15 9.50
C ILE A 193 30.05 6.81 9.46
N PHE A 194 30.05 6.18 8.30
CA PHE A 194 29.45 4.87 8.09
C PHE A 194 30.55 3.83 7.84
N THR A 195 30.40 2.65 8.41
CA THR A 195 31.36 1.54 8.30
C THR A 195 30.73 0.26 7.75
N HIS A 196 29.42 0.26 7.55
CA HIS A 196 28.63 -0.87 7.06
C HIS A 196 27.40 -0.35 6.28
N LEU A 197 26.76 -1.22 5.51
CA LEU A 197 25.44 -1.05 4.94
C LEU A 197 24.40 -1.47 6.01
N LEU A 198 23.15 -1.09 6.00
CA LEU A 198 22.44 -0.04 5.32
C LEU A 198 22.68 1.30 6.04
N TYR A 199 23.33 2.25 5.44
CA TYR A 199 23.55 3.57 6.04
C TYR A 199 22.48 4.59 5.68
N ARG A 200 21.58 4.24 4.78
CA ARG A 200 20.42 5.05 4.38
C ARG A 200 19.26 4.12 3.98
N HIS A 201 18.05 4.62 4.09
CA HIS A 201 16.84 3.90 3.73
C HIS A 201 15.78 4.90 3.26
N TRP A 202 15.14 4.61 2.13
CA TRP A 202 14.05 5.35 1.54
C TRP A 202 14.34 6.84 1.27
N ASP A 203 14.24 7.73 2.27
CA ASP A 203 14.44 9.18 2.18
C ASP A 203 15.33 9.76 3.31
N HIS A 204 15.93 8.91 4.13
CA HIS A 204 16.75 9.32 5.26
C HIS A 204 18.01 8.47 5.44
N PHE A 205 18.99 9.02 6.14
CA PHE A 205 20.16 8.28 6.60
C PHE A 205 19.83 7.55 7.90
N THR A 206 20.19 6.28 8.00
CA THR A 206 20.08 5.51 9.24
C THR A 206 21.14 6.00 10.23
N GLY A 207 20.73 6.24 11.47
CA GLY A 207 21.66 6.60 12.55
C GLY A 207 22.28 5.37 13.23
N ASP A 208 22.81 5.59 14.41
CA ASP A 208 23.35 4.54 15.28
C ASP A 208 22.27 3.79 16.08
N LYS A 209 21.03 4.24 16.01
CA LYS A 209 19.90 3.58 16.67
C LYS A 209 19.44 2.36 15.90
N ARG A 210 18.91 1.38 16.63
CA ARG A 210 18.25 0.19 16.07
C ARG A 210 16.88 0.02 16.71
N SER A 211 15.94 -0.46 15.94
CA SER A 211 14.61 -0.81 16.43
C SER A 211 14.71 -2.01 17.36
N HIS A 212 14.14 -1.90 18.56
CA HIS A 212 14.01 -2.98 19.52
C HIS A 212 12.54 -3.21 19.85
N LEU A 213 12.22 -4.43 20.25
CA LEU A 213 10.93 -4.81 20.79
C LEU A 213 10.92 -4.61 22.31
N PHE A 214 9.85 -3.99 22.79
CA PHE A 214 9.62 -3.72 24.21
C PHE A 214 8.32 -4.36 24.68
N LEU A 215 8.26 -4.68 25.96
CA LEU A 215 7.07 -5.12 26.68
C LEU A 215 6.82 -4.18 27.84
N VAL A 216 5.60 -3.64 27.97
CA VAL A 216 5.19 -2.83 29.11
C VAL A 216 3.97 -3.45 29.80
N SER A 217 4.02 -3.55 31.15
CA SER A 217 2.88 -3.96 31.97
C SER A 217 1.85 -2.83 32.05
N VAL A 218 0.60 -3.12 31.78
CA VAL A 218 -0.51 -2.15 31.79
C VAL A 218 -0.81 -1.63 33.20
N ASP A 219 -0.69 -2.49 34.22
CA ASP A 219 -1.04 -2.16 35.57
C ASP A 219 0.08 -1.43 36.33
N SER A 220 1.30 -1.89 36.17
CA SER A 220 2.48 -1.38 36.89
C SER A 220 3.32 -0.38 36.10
N GLY A 221 3.21 -0.34 34.77
CA GLY A 221 4.12 0.39 33.89
C GLY A 221 5.51 -0.23 33.81
N ALA A 222 5.69 -1.47 34.33
CA ALA A 222 6.97 -2.17 34.29
C ALA A 222 7.39 -2.43 32.85
N LEU A 223 8.61 -2.03 32.49
CA LEU A 223 9.17 -2.05 31.15
C LEU A 223 10.26 -3.10 31.02
N ARG A 224 10.31 -3.81 29.89
CA ARG A 224 11.33 -4.79 29.55
C ARG A 224 11.69 -4.64 28.07
N ASP A 225 12.98 -4.44 27.76
CA ASP A 225 13.54 -4.63 26.45
C ASP A 225 13.60 -6.14 26.14
N LEU A 226 13.00 -6.57 25.04
CA LEU A 226 12.94 -7.99 24.64
C LEU A 226 14.11 -8.40 23.75
N THR A 227 14.80 -7.44 23.14
CA THR A 227 15.95 -7.63 22.23
C THR A 227 17.17 -6.80 22.69
N PRO A 228 17.56 -6.91 23.98
CA PRO A 228 18.58 -6.04 24.56
C PRO A 228 19.95 -6.25 23.90
N ASN A 229 20.64 -5.15 23.61
CA ASN A 229 21.96 -5.12 22.99
C ASN A 229 22.02 -5.75 21.57
N ASP A 230 20.90 -5.93 20.90
CA ASP A 230 20.92 -6.39 19.51
C ASP A 230 21.40 -5.24 18.60
N PRO A 231 22.47 -5.45 17.80
CA PRO A 231 22.97 -4.43 16.88
C PRO A 231 22.15 -4.31 15.60
N ARG A 232 21.09 -5.10 15.45
CA ARG A 232 20.19 -5.13 14.29
C ARG A 232 18.85 -4.48 14.62
N ASP A 233 18.10 -4.17 13.60
CA ASP A 233 16.72 -3.73 13.74
C ASP A 233 15.78 -4.92 13.96
N VAL A 234 14.96 -4.89 15.02
CA VAL A 234 13.92 -5.89 15.34
C VAL A 234 12.59 -5.15 15.60
N PRO A 235 11.64 -5.20 14.68
CA PRO A 235 11.68 -5.87 13.37
C PRO A 235 12.70 -5.21 12.42
N PRO A 236 13.22 -5.96 11.43
CA PRO A 236 14.12 -5.39 10.44
C PRO A 236 13.40 -4.39 9.55
N PHE A 237 14.16 -3.54 8.85
CA PHE A 237 13.62 -2.83 7.69
C PHE A 237 13.06 -3.87 6.73
N SER A 238 11.74 -3.91 6.63
CA SER A 238 11.03 -4.96 5.93
C SER A 238 10.52 -4.46 4.60
N LEU A 239 10.46 -5.36 3.64
CA LEU A 239 9.71 -5.20 2.40
C LEU A 239 8.19 -5.09 2.67
N ASP A 240 7.76 -5.48 3.87
CA ASP A 240 6.39 -5.40 4.35
C ASP A 240 6.30 -4.46 5.56
N TRP A 241 5.71 -3.32 5.37
CA TRP A 241 5.62 -2.17 6.28
C TRP A 241 4.57 -2.33 7.38
N SER A 242 4.14 -3.53 7.72
CA SER A 242 3.03 -3.78 8.63
C SER A 242 3.45 -3.84 10.11
N GLY A 243 3.44 -2.71 10.78
CA GLY A 243 3.48 -2.61 12.24
C GLY A 243 4.72 -3.25 12.88
N CYS A 244 4.58 -3.81 14.09
CA CYS A 244 5.70 -4.41 14.81
C CYS A 244 6.22 -5.72 14.20
N GLY A 245 5.59 -6.26 13.17
CA GLY A 245 5.95 -7.60 12.65
C GLY A 245 5.89 -8.67 13.74
N CYS A 246 5.03 -8.51 14.77
CA CYS A 246 4.98 -9.36 15.94
C CYS A 246 3.55 -9.77 16.33
N ALA A 247 3.41 -10.87 17.06
CA ALA A 247 2.13 -11.36 17.55
C ALA A 247 2.29 -12.10 18.89
N PHE A 248 1.35 -11.89 19.82
CA PHE A 248 1.28 -12.68 21.05
C PHE A 248 0.60 -14.03 20.81
N SER A 249 1.09 -15.06 21.51
CA SER A 249 0.33 -16.31 21.66
C SER A 249 -0.99 -16.06 22.41
N PRO A 250 -2.06 -16.84 22.17
CA PRO A 250 -3.35 -16.62 22.83
C PRO A 250 -3.32 -16.68 24.36
N ASP A 251 -2.36 -17.41 24.95
CA ASP A 251 -2.15 -17.46 26.40
C ASP A 251 -1.23 -16.35 26.93
N SER A 252 -0.80 -15.41 26.06
CA SER A 252 0.06 -14.26 26.36
C SER A 252 1.45 -14.62 26.91
N LYS A 253 1.92 -15.85 26.75
CA LYS A 253 3.20 -16.30 27.28
C LYS A 253 4.33 -16.30 26.29
N GLU A 254 4.04 -16.17 25.01
CA GLU A 254 5.02 -16.16 23.93
C GLU A 254 4.76 -14.98 22.99
N LEU A 255 5.82 -14.40 22.46
CA LEU A 255 5.76 -13.42 21.37
C LEU A 255 6.45 -13.99 20.15
N ALA A 256 5.77 -14.02 19.01
CA ALA A 256 6.38 -14.25 17.72
C ALA A 256 6.75 -12.91 17.08
N PHE A 257 7.88 -12.84 16.37
CA PHE A 257 8.35 -11.62 15.70
C PHE A 257 9.28 -11.95 14.55
N THR A 258 9.58 -10.96 13.72
CA THR A 258 10.50 -11.07 12.58
C THR A 258 11.87 -10.52 12.92
N GLU A 259 12.94 -11.18 12.44
CA GLU A 259 14.31 -10.73 12.57
C GLU A 259 15.13 -11.20 11.36
N ASN A 260 16.13 -10.41 10.92
CA ASN A 260 17.09 -10.78 9.89
C ASN A 260 18.46 -11.00 10.54
N LEU A 261 18.95 -12.23 10.53
CA LEU A 261 20.25 -12.61 11.13
C LEU A 261 21.41 -12.59 10.13
N ASP A 262 21.19 -12.27 8.88
CA ASP A 262 22.24 -12.24 7.89
C ASP A 262 23.28 -11.16 8.22
N ALA A 263 24.53 -11.45 7.91
CA ALA A 263 25.64 -10.56 8.24
C ALA A 263 25.60 -9.23 7.50
N GLU A 264 24.96 -9.21 6.32
CA GLU A 264 24.81 -8.01 5.47
C GLU A 264 23.35 -7.87 5.00
N PRO A 265 22.50 -7.21 5.81
CA PRO A 265 21.09 -7.06 5.49
C PRO A 265 20.81 -6.34 4.16
N ALA A 266 21.72 -5.47 3.71
CA ALA A 266 21.57 -4.71 2.47
C ALA A 266 21.52 -5.56 1.19
N ILE A 267 21.97 -6.81 1.26
CA ILE A 267 21.94 -7.76 0.12
C ILE A 267 21.05 -8.97 0.41
N SER A 268 20.23 -8.92 1.48
CA SER A 268 19.45 -10.04 1.98
C SER A 268 17.96 -9.67 2.06
N THR A 269 17.12 -10.61 1.62
CA THR A 269 15.66 -10.57 1.89
C THR A 269 15.27 -11.58 2.97
N ASN A 270 16.23 -12.21 3.65
CA ASN A 270 16.03 -13.32 4.56
C ASN A 270 15.57 -12.84 5.95
N THR A 271 14.32 -12.44 6.07
CA THR A 271 13.66 -12.27 7.36
C THR A 271 13.11 -13.59 7.84
N ASP A 272 13.28 -13.88 9.13
CA ASP A 272 12.85 -15.12 9.75
C ASP A 272 11.83 -14.89 10.86
N ILE A 273 10.99 -15.88 11.14
CA ILE A 273 10.08 -15.87 12.28
C ILE A 273 10.74 -16.51 13.49
N PHE A 274 10.77 -15.75 14.59
CA PHE A 274 11.23 -16.17 15.90
C PHE A 274 10.09 -16.20 16.90
N THR A 275 10.23 -17.03 17.95
CA THR A 275 9.35 -17.00 19.11
C THR A 275 10.16 -16.80 20.38
N LEU A 276 9.63 -16.03 21.35
CA LEU A 276 10.26 -15.72 22.62
C LEU A 276 9.31 -16.04 23.78
N ASP A 277 9.75 -16.88 24.72
CA ASP A 277 9.04 -17.15 25.97
C ASP A 277 9.09 -15.92 26.89
N LEU A 278 7.97 -15.26 27.09
CA LEU A 278 7.84 -14.06 27.90
C LEU A 278 7.84 -14.36 29.40
N THR A 279 7.56 -15.61 29.81
CA THR A 279 7.54 -16.04 31.22
C THR A 279 8.95 -16.22 31.79
N ASN A 280 9.93 -16.45 30.92
CA ASN A 280 11.33 -16.59 31.28
C ASN A 280 12.13 -15.33 30.89
N PRO A 281 12.60 -14.52 31.87
CA PRO A 281 13.30 -13.27 31.55
C PRO A 281 14.67 -13.46 30.86
N VAL A 282 15.22 -14.67 30.87
CA VAL A 282 16.49 -15.01 30.25
C VAL A 282 16.33 -15.93 29.03
N ALA A 283 15.10 -16.12 28.55
CA ALA A 283 14.83 -16.88 27.34
C ALA A 283 15.53 -16.22 26.15
N LYS A 284 15.98 -17.04 25.22
CA LYS A 284 16.51 -16.59 23.93
C LYS A 284 15.45 -16.83 22.86
N PRO A 285 15.38 -15.97 21.84
CA PRO A 285 14.52 -16.20 20.69
C PRO A 285 14.83 -17.55 20.02
N LEU A 286 13.79 -18.22 19.57
CA LEU A 286 13.86 -19.49 18.88
C LEU A 286 13.34 -19.33 17.47
N LYS A 287 14.19 -19.52 16.46
CA LYS A 287 13.81 -19.52 15.05
C LYS A 287 12.86 -20.66 14.74
N VAL A 288 11.72 -20.39 14.11
CA VAL A 288 10.69 -21.35 13.70
C VAL A 288 10.51 -21.47 12.19
N SER A 289 10.81 -20.42 11.45
CA SER A 289 10.81 -20.46 9.99
C SER A 289 12.01 -21.20 9.43
N THR A 290 11.89 -21.69 8.19
CA THR A 290 12.91 -22.52 7.54
C THR A 290 13.16 -22.13 6.07
N ALA A 291 12.37 -21.21 5.51
CA ALA A 291 12.54 -20.77 4.15
C ALA A 291 13.79 -19.89 4.02
N PRO A 292 14.49 -19.90 2.87
CA PRO A 292 15.65 -19.04 2.64
C PRO A 292 15.28 -17.64 2.11
N GLY A 293 14.01 -17.40 1.78
CA GLY A 293 13.46 -16.09 1.44
C GLY A 293 12.84 -15.42 2.67
N GLY A 294 12.11 -14.33 2.46
CA GLY A 294 11.50 -13.57 3.54
C GLY A 294 10.28 -14.26 4.17
N ASP A 295 10.18 -14.21 5.48
CA ASP A 295 9.06 -14.66 6.29
C ASP A 295 8.50 -13.47 7.09
N PHE A 296 7.17 -13.18 7.00
CA PHE A 296 6.57 -11.94 7.48
C PHE A 296 5.21 -12.16 8.14
N ASN A 297 4.81 -11.22 9.01
CA ASN A 297 3.47 -11.13 9.59
C ASN A 297 3.04 -12.41 10.33
N PRO A 298 3.75 -12.82 11.40
CA PRO A 298 3.34 -13.97 12.20
C PRO A 298 1.98 -13.71 12.85
N ALA A 299 1.10 -14.74 12.85
CA ALA A 299 -0.18 -14.70 13.52
C ALA A 299 -0.52 -16.07 14.11
N TYR A 300 -0.85 -16.10 15.40
CA TYR A 300 -1.29 -17.33 16.06
C TYR A 300 -2.76 -17.64 15.77
N SER A 301 -3.08 -18.92 15.58
CA SER A 301 -4.46 -19.37 15.68
C SER A 301 -4.99 -19.17 17.11
N ARG A 302 -6.29 -18.92 17.27
CA ARG A 302 -6.86 -18.62 18.59
C ARG A 302 -6.80 -19.78 19.58
N ASP A 303 -6.86 -21.01 19.08
CA ASP A 303 -6.67 -22.21 19.90
C ASP A 303 -5.21 -22.47 20.29
N GLY A 304 -4.29 -21.65 19.76
CA GLY A 304 -2.86 -21.73 20.05
C GLY A 304 -2.14 -22.91 19.42
N LYS A 305 -2.78 -23.69 18.53
CA LYS A 305 -2.13 -24.85 17.89
C LYS A 305 -1.19 -24.46 16.79
N TYR A 306 -1.50 -23.37 16.09
CA TYR A 306 -0.79 -22.98 14.89
C TYR A 306 -0.19 -21.58 15.03
N LEU A 307 0.95 -21.38 14.35
CA LEU A 307 1.53 -20.07 14.03
C LEU A 307 1.63 -20.00 12.51
N ALA A 308 0.95 -19.04 11.89
CA ALA A 308 0.97 -18.83 10.45
C ALA A 308 1.76 -17.56 10.10
N TRP A 309 2.29 -17.49 8.88
CA TRP A 309 2.97 -16.31 8.34
C TRP A 309 3.00 -16.34 6.81
N ARG A 310 3.34 -15.21 6.21
CA ARG A 310 3.62 -15.10 4.77
C ARG A 310 5.07 -15.45 4.51
N SER A 311 5.34 -16.29 3.50
CA SER A 311 6.66 -16.88 3.29
C SER A 311 7.06 -16.88 1.83
N GLN A 312 8.30 -16.49 1.55
CA GLN A 312 8.95 -16.58 0.25
C GLN A 312 9.97 -17.73 0.22
N VAL A 313 10.27 -18.27 -0.97
CA VAL A 313 11.19 -19.39 -1.13
C VAL A 313 12.58 -18.95 -1.56
N ARG A 314 12.66 -17.92 -2.41
CA ARG A 314 13.89 -17.54 -3.11
C ARG A 314 14.63 -16.45 -2.35
N ALA A 315 15.82 -16.79 -1.84
CA ALA A 315 16.71 -15.81 -1.20
C ALA A 315 17.10 -14.69 -2.16
N GLY A 316 17.11 -13.44 -1.67
CA GLY A 316 17.48 -12.25 -2.43
C GLY A 316 16.45 -11.78 -3.47
N TYR A 317 15.29 -12.40 -3.53
CA TYR A 317 14.22 -12.00 -4.46
C TYR A 317 13.00 -11.49 -3.69
N GLU A 318 12.88 -10.19 -3.54
CA GLU A 318 11.78 -9.56 -2.81
C GLU A 318 10.40 -9.78 -3.44
N SER A 319 10.36 -9.99 -4.76
CA SER A 319 9.12 -10.23 -5.51
C SER A 319 8.84 -11.71 -5.76
N ASP A 320 9.42 -12.58 -4.93
CA ASP A 320 9.00 -13.97 -4.89
C ASP A 320 7.58 -14.10 -4.34
N LYS A 321 6.88 -15.16 -4.75
CA LYS A 321 5.50 -15.41 -4.33
C LYS A 321 5.37 -15.48 -2.81
N PHE A 322 4.52 -14.66 -2.24
CA PHE A 322 4.11 -14.76 -0.84
C PHE A 322 3.12 -15.91 -0.66
N ARG A 323 3.62 -17.01 -0.10
CA ARG A 323 2.82 -18.17 0.29
C ARG A 323 2.24 -17.97 1.69
N LEU A 324 1.14 -18.64 2.01
CA LEU A 324 0.63 -18.75 3.37
C LEU A 324 1.10 -20.06 3.97
N VAL A 325 1.98 -20.00 4.95
CA VAL A 325 2.51 -21.18 5.64
C VAL A 325 2.07 -21.23 7.09
N VAL A 326 2.08 -22.42 7.65
CA VAL A 326 1.69 -22.66 9.03
C VAL A 326 2.67 -23.61 9.72
N TYR A 327 3.03 -23.28 10.96
CA TYR A 327 3.78 -24.12 11.88
C TYR A 327 2.84 -24.77 12.90
N ASP A 328 2.84 -26.12 12.96
CA ASP A 328 2.12 -26.91 13.95
C ASP A 328 2.95 -26.94 15.25
N ARG A 329 2.50 -26.22 16.27
CA ARG A 329 3.23 -26.05 17.54
C ARG A 329 3.30 -27.34 18.35
N GLU A 330 2.28 -28.22 18.27
CA GLU A 330 2.30 -29.51 18.97
C GLU A 330 3.32 -30.46 18.36
N ARG A 331 3.42 -30.51 17.04
CA ARG A 331 4.45 -31.30 16.33
C ARG A 331 5.84 -30.77 16.57
N GLY A 332 6.00 -29.44 16.51
CA GLY A 332 7.29 -28.79 16.78
C GLY A 332 7.81 -28.99 18.19
N SER A 333 6.94 -29.11 19.19
CA SER A 333 7.34 -29.39 20.58
C SER A 333 7.76 -30.84 20.84
N LYS A 334 7.33 -31.81 20.02
CA LYS A 334 7.59 -33.25 20.17
C LYS A 334 8.87 -33.74 19.49
N GLY A 335 9.83 -32.85 19.19
CA GLY A 335 11.16 -33.25 18.72
C GLY A 335 11.38 -33.26 17.20
N ALA A 336 10.44 -32.82 16.38
CA ALA A 336 10.65 -32.61 14.93
C ALA A 336 11.75 -31.56 14.65
N ARG A 337 12.05 -30.70 15.62
CA ARG A 337 13.11 -29.68 15.56
C ARG A 337 14.53 -30.25 15.56
N GLU A 338 14.76 -31.40 16.21
CA GLU A 338 16.11 -31.99 16.33
C GLU A 338 16.50 -32.81 15.09
N GLN A 339 15.53 -33.20 14.24
CA GLN A 339 15.78 -34.08 13.10
C GLN A 339 15.89 -33.36 11.74
N GLY A 340 15.77 -32.02 11.69
CA GLY A 340 15.78 -31.28 10.43
C GLY A 340 14.64 -31.65 9.47
N ASP A 341 13.64 -32.36 9.98
CA ASP A 341 12.44 -32.74 9.25
C ASP A 341 11.48 -31.55 9.22
N GLY A 342 11.36 -30.86 8.08
CA GLY A 342 10.44 -29.75 7.83
C GLY A 342 8.96 -30.07 7.99
N SER A 343 8.61 -31.18 8.66
CA SER A 343 7.25 -31.70 8.83
C SER A 343 6.34 -30.83 9.70
N ALA A 344 6.90 -29.92 10.52
CA ALA A 344 6.11 -29.01 11.36
C ALA A 344 5.62 -27.75 10.60
N VAL A 345 6.27 -27.38 9.51
CA VAL A 345 5.91 -26.23 8.65
C VAL A 345 5.29 -26.75 7.35
N ARG A 346 4.16 -26.22 6.97
CA ARG A 346 3.48 -26.61 5.71
C ARG A 346 2.90 -25.40 4.99
N ASP A 347 2.94 -25.41 3.67
CA ASP A 347 2.22 -24.46 2.81
C ASP A 347 0.72 -24.83 2.82
N LEU A 348 -0.13 -23.85 3.12
CA LEU A 348 -1.59 -24.03 3.16
C LEU A 348 -2.22 -23.93 1.77
N LEU A 349 -1.54 -23.28 0.83
CA LEU A 349 -2.03 -22.99 -0.51
C LEU A 349 -1.05 -23.45 -1.62
N PRO A 350 -0.62 -24.72 -1.64
CA PRO A 350 0.46 -25.18 -2.52
C PRO A 350 0.12 -25.09 -4.03
N LYS A 351 -1.15 -24.99 -4.38
CA LYS A 351 -1.62 -24.85 -5.77
C LYS A 351 -2.01 -23.42 -6.13
N TRP A 352 -1.95 -22.48 -5.19
CA TRP A 352 -2.30 -21.09 -5.38
C TRP A 352 -1.11 -20.36 -6.02
N ASP A 353 -1.29 -19.82 -7.23
CA ASP A 353 -0.20 -19.18 -7.98
C ASP A 353 -0.22 -17.65 -7.88
N LEU A 354 -1.01 -17.08 -6.98
CA LEU A 354 -1.03 -15.64 -6.67
C LEU A 354 -0.38 -15.39 -5.31
N TRP A 355 -0.05 -14.13 -5.04
CA TRP A 355 0.47 -13.72 -3.74
C TRP A 355 -0.65 -13.68 -2.71
N VAL A 356 -0.37 -14.10 -1.48
CA VAL A 356 -1.21 -13.77 -0.33
C VAL A 356 -0.72 -12.42 0.20
N ASP A 357 -1.54 -11.39 0.01
CA ASP A 357 -1.14 -10.02 0.34
C ASP A 357 -1.35 -9.72 1.84
N GLU A 358 -2.42 -10.25 2.42
CA GLU A 358 -2.78 -10.12 3.83
C GLU A 358 -3.60 -11.33 4.27
N PHE A 359 -3.57 -11.69 5.58
CA PHE A 359 -4.40 -12.75 6.12
C PHE A 359 -4.79 -12.52 7.58
N ALA A 360 -5.89 -13.14 8.00
CA ALA A 360 -6.37 -13.15 9.37
C ALA A 360 -7.05 -14.46 9.73
N TRP A 361 -6.84 -14.95 10.96
CA TRP A 361 -7.48 -16.16 11.46
C TRP A 361 -8.97 -15.97 11.72
N ALA A 362 -9.78 -16.95 11.35
CA ALA A 362 -11.14 -17.05 11.83
C ALA A 362 -11.17 -17.29 13.36
N PRO A 363 -12.19 -16.79 14.09
CA PRO A 363 -12.25 -16.92 15.54
C PRO A 363 -12.23 -18.34 16.07
N GLY A 364 -12.78 -19.29 15.34
CA GLY A 364 -12.78 -20.73 15.70
C GLY A 364 -11.51 -21.47 15.32
N SER A 365 -10.53 -20.82 14.66
CA SER A 365 -9.29 -21.43 14.15
C SER A 365 -9.48 -22.47 13.03
N GLU A 366 -10.68 -22.63 12.51
CA GLU A 366 -11.03 -23.57 11.44
C GLU A 366 -10.75 -23.06 10.03
N ALA A 367 -10.53 -21.73 9.91
CA ALA A 367 -10.32 -21.07 8.62
C ALA A 367 -9.39 -19.86 8.73
N ILE A 368 -8.92 -19.41 7.58
CA ILE A 368 -8.16 -18.16 7.41
C ILE A 368 -8.84 -17.33 6.32
N TYR A 369 -9.06 -16.06 6.61
CA TYR A 369 -9.42 -15.05 5.61
C TYR A 369 -8.14 -14.46 5.02
N PHE A 370 -8.13 -14.23 3.72
CA PHE A 370 -6.95 -13.60 3.08
C PHE A 370 -7.34 -12.78 1.86
N VAL A 371 -6.48 -11.82 1.53
CA VAL A 371 -6.55 -11.01 0.31
C VAL A 371 -5.47 -11.47 -0.64
N SER A 372 -5.79 -11.49 -1.94
CA SER A 372 -4.85 -11.88 -2.98
C SER A 372 -5.17 -11.11 -4.27
N GLY A 373 -4.20 -10.38 -4.81
CA GLY A 373 -4.37 -9.67 -6.07
C GLY A 373 -4.64 -10.63 -7.23
N ASP A 374 -5.73 -10.42 -7.98
CA ASP A 374 -6.12 -11.20 -9.16
C ASP A 374 -6.67 -10.30 -10.27
N LYS A 375 -5.91 -10.17 -11.37
CA LYS A 375 -6.34 -9.51 -12.62
C LYS A 375 -6.86 -8.08 -12.44
N GLY A 376 -6.17 -7.30 -11.62
CA GLY A 376 -6.49 -5.90 -11.37
C GLY A 376 -7.48 -5.65 -10.24
N GLU A 377 -7.98 -6.70 -9.60
CA GLU A 377 -8.75 -6.66 -8.37
C GLU A 377 -7.90 -7.19 -7.21
N SER A 378 -8.31 -6.96 -5.96
CA SER A 378 -7.73 -7.61 -4.77
C SER A 378 -8.84 -8.26 -3.95
N PRO A 379 -9.37 -9.41 -4.41
CA PRO A 379 -10.48 -10.11 -3.79
C PRO A 379 -10.21 -10.58 -2.36
N LEU A 380 -11.29 -10.71 -1.57
CA LEU A 380 -11.30 -11.34 -0.25
C LEU A 380 -11.68 -12.82 -0.37
N PHE A 381 -10.87 -13.68 0.20
CA PHE A 381 -11.04 -15.15 0.20
C PHE A 381 -11.14 -15.72 1.62
N LYS A 382 -11.70 -16.93 1.69
CA LYS A 382 -11.71 -17.79 2.89
C LYS A 382 -11.11 -19.14 2.55
N LEU A 383 -10.08 -19.54 3.30
CA LEU A 383 -9.45 -20.86 3.24
C LEU A 383 -9.96 -21.72 4.41
N TYR A 384 -10.50 -22.90 4.14
CA TYR A 384 -10.91 -23.89 5.15
C TYR A 384 -9.74 -24.85 5.43
N LEU A 385 -9.33 -24.95 6.69
CA LEU A 385 -8.15 -25.76 7.08
C LEU A 385 -8.38 -27.26 7.00
N GLU A 386 -9.63 -27.70 7.15
CA GLU A 386 -10.00 -29.13 7.17
C GLU A 386 -9.68 -29.82 5.84
N ASN A 387 -10.02 -29.17 4.72
CA ASN A 387 -9.93 -29.75 3.38
C ASN A 387 -9.04 -28.95 2.41
N GLY A 388 -8.63 -27.74 2.79
CA GLY A 388 -7.83 -26.85 1.95
C GLY A 388 -8.63 -26.12 0.86
N ASP A 389 -9.96 -26.16 0.94
CA ASP A 389 -10.82 -25.46 -0.02
C ASP A 389 -10.76 -23.93 0.18
N VAL A 390 -10.82 -23.22 -0.94
CA VAL A 390 -10.81 -21.75 -0.98
C VAL A 390 -12.13 -21.28 -1.58
N SER A 391 -12.78 -20.33 -0.91
CA SER A 391 -13.97 -19.63 -1.40
C SER A 391 -13.69 -18.14 -1.52
N MET A 392 -14.08 -17.53 -2.63
CA MET A 392 -14.12 -16.06 -2.77
C MET A 392 -15.34 -15.54 -2.00
N LEU A 393 -15.14 -14.56 -1.14
CA LEU A 393 -16.21 -13.89 -0.41
C LEU A 393 -16.68 -12.64 -1.15
N GLU A 394 -15.74 -11.78 -1.56
CA GLU A 394 -15.98 -10.58 -2.36
C GLU A 394 -14.89 -10.41 -3.41
N GLY A 395 -15.27 -9.95 -4.62
CA GLY A 395 -14.39 -10.00 -5.80
C GLY A 395 -14.15 -8.68 -6.51
N VAL A 396 -14.85 -7.59 -6.14
CA VAL A 396 -14.76 -6.32 -6.87
C VAL A 396 -14.14 -5.23 -6.01
N GLY A 397 -13.09 -4.60 -6.52
CA GLY A 397 -12.30 -3.56 -5.84
C GLY A 397 -11.06 -4.09 -5.14
N GLY A 398 -10.36 -3.20 -4.47
CA GLY A 398 -9.17 -3.51 -3.67
C GLY A 398 -9.52 -3.63 -2.19
N PHE A 399 -9.49 -4.85 -1.65
CA PHE A 399 -9.66 -5.10 -0.23
C PHE A 399 -8.31 -5.08 0.49
N SER A 400 -8.29 -4.60 1.74
CA SER A 400 -7.12 -4.57 2.62
C SER A 400 -7.51 -4.27 4.06
N ASP A 401 -6.55 -4.35 5.00
CA ASP A 401 -6.74 -4.04 6.41
C ASP A 401 -7.83 -4.94 7.06
N LEU A 402 -7.56 -6.27 7.05
CA LEU A 402 -8.47 -7.28 7.57
C LEU A 402 -8.57 -7.22 9.08
N ARG A 403 -9.79 -7.01 9.61
CA ARG A 403 -10.12 -7.08 11.04
C ARG A 403 -11.27 -8.06 11.24
N ILE A 404 -11.14 -8.94 12.23
CA ILE A 404 -12.16 -9.95 12.50
C ILE A 404 -12.76 -9.68 13.87
N SER A 405 -14.09 -9.56 13.95
CA SER A 405 -14.78 -9.52 15.24
C SER A 405 -14.66 -10.86 15.96
N VAL A 406 -14.45 -10.86 17.26
CA VAL A 406 -13.97 -12.05 17.95
C VAL A 406 -14.97 -12.66 18.94
N ASP A 407 -15.81 -11.84 19.56
CA ASP A 407 -16.72 -12.26 20.62
C ASP A 407 -18.20 -12.34 20.16
N VAL A 408 -18.40 -12.57 18.87
CA VAL A 408 -19.74 -12.70 18.27
C VAL A 408 -19.96 -14.11 17.74
N SER A 409 -21.21 -14.58 17.82
CA SER A 409 -21.59 -15.92 17.31
C SER A 409 -21.42 -16.05 15.79
N GLU A 410 -21.43 -14.93 15.08
CA GLU A 410 -21.26 -14.84 13.63
C GLU A 410 -20.12 -13.85 13.34
N PRO A 411 -18.94 -14.33 12.93
CA PRO A 411 -17.81 -13.45 12.64
C PRO A 411 -18.12 -12.50 11.49
N ILE A 412 -17.80 -11.23 11.68
CA ILE A 412 -17.83 -10.20 10.65
C ILE A 412 -16.38 -9.90 10.26
N VAL A 413 -16.08 -9.95 8.97
CA VAL A 413 -14.83 -9.42 8.43
C VAL A 413 -15.05 -7.94 8.17
N VAL A 414 -14.34 -7.09 8.91
CA VAL A 414 -14.29 -5.65 8.68
C VAL A 414 -13.00 -5.37 7.91
N THR A 415 -13.10 -4.69 6.80
CA THR A 415 -11.98 -4.45 5.90
C THR A 415 -12.11 -3.10 5.22
N SER A 416 -11.03 -2.52 4.76
CA SER A 416 -11.09 -1.39 3.86
C SER A 416 -11.34 -1.87 2.43
N ARG A 417 -12.15 -1.14 1.69
CA ARG A 417 -12.38 -1.37 0.26
C ARG A 417 -12.22 -0.07 -0.49
N MET A 418 -11.50 -0.09 -1.61
CA MET A 418 -11.34 1.02 -2.53
C MET A 418 -11.60 0.58 -3.97
N THR A 419 -11.83 1.56 -4.85
CA THR A 419 -11.87 1.36 -6.30
C THR A 419 -11.12 2.51 -6.98
N VAL A 420 -10.89 2.43 -8.27
CA VAL A 420 -10.29 3.54 -9.02
C VAL A 420 -11.14 4.81 -8.94
N ALA A 421 -12.45 4.68 -8.73
CA ALA A 421 -13.42 5.78 -8.65
C ALA A 421 -13.65 6.29 -7.22
N GLY A 422 -12.99 5.76 -6.20
CA GLY A 422 -13.16 6.21 -4.82
C GLY A 422 -12.10 5.68 -3.87
N PRO A 423 -11.64 6.54 -2.92
CA PRO A 423 -10.69 6.13 -1.89
C PRO A 423 -11.32 5.12 -0.92
N GLY A 424 -10.46 4.53 -0.08
CA GLY A 424 -10.87 3.49 0.87
C GLY A 424 -11.98 3.95 1.82
N GLU A 425 -12.97 3.07 1.96
CA GLU A 425 -14.04 3.12 2.95
C GLU A 425 -14.03 1.79 3.73
N VAL A 426 -14.46 1.80 4.98
CA VAL A 426 -14.56 0.58 5.76
C VAL A 426 -15.88 -0.10 5.45
N VAL A 427 -15.80 -1.39 5.18
CA VAL A 427 -16.95 -2.26 4.91
C VAL A 427 -16.98 -3.45 5.86
N ALA A 428 -18.17 -3.94 6.16
CA ALA A 428 -18.39 -5.21 6.84
C ALA A 428 -18.78 -6.27 5.82
N VAL A 429 -18.10 -7.41 5.82
CA VAL A 429 -18.40 -8.56 4.99
C VAL A 429 -18.92 -9.68 5.91
N HIS A 430 -20.19 -10.05 5.74
CA HIS A 430 -20.81 -11.14 6.46
C HIS A 430 -20.37 -12.47 5.85
N THR A 431 -19.82 -13.37 6.68
CA THR A 431 -19.19 -14.61 6.21
C THR A 431 -20.14 -15.79 6.06
N GLN A 432 -21.41 -15.64 6.45
CA GLN A 432 -22.44 -16.65 6.23
C GLN A 432 -23.06 -16.49 4.85
N MET A 433 -23.22 -17.62 4.16
CA MET A 433 -23.94 -17.68 2.89
C MET A 433 -25.43 -17.42 3.14
N ILE A 434 -25.95 -16.29 2.69
CA ILE A 434 -27.39 -16.05 2.72
C ILE A 434 -28.01 -16.89 1.59
N PRO A 435 -29.02 -17.76 1.87
CA PRO A 435 -29.77 -18.43 0.81
C PRO A 435 -30.33 -17.38 -0.13
N GLU A 436 -30.32 -17.64 -1.45
CA GLU A 436 -30.86 -16.73 -2.48
C GLU A 436 -32.22 -16.19 -2.07
N VAL A 437 -32.24 -14.97 -1.54
CA VAL A 437 -33.43 -14.12 -1.59
C VAL A 437 -33.27 -13.34 -2.89
N GLU A 438 -34.21 -13.57 -3.84
CA GLU A 438 -34.29 -12.79 -5.07
C GLU A 438 -34.23 -11.29 -4.76
N VAL A 439 -33.06 -10.69 -4.92
CA VAL A 439 -32.93 -9.23 -4.96
C VAL A 439 -33.30 -8.80 -6.38
N ALA A 440 -34.58 -8.59 -6.59
CA ALA A 440 -35.09 -8.00 -7.81
C ALA A 440 -34.47 -6.61 -7.98
N GLY A 441 -33.58 -6.47 -8.96
CA GLY A 441 -33.17 -5.15 -9.44
C GLY A 441 -31.71 -4.91 -9.77
N ARG A 442 -30.79 -5.88 -9.73
CA ARG A 442 -29.44 -5.69 -10.29
C ARG A 442 -29.30 -6.43 -11.62
N GLY A 443 -29.23 -5.65 -12.71
CA GLY A 443 -28.97 -6.18 -14.05
C GLY A 443 -27.62 -6.89 -14.12
N ARG A 444 -27.63 -8.14 -14.59
CA ARG A 444 -26.42 -8.88 -14.96
C ARG A 444 -25.75 -8.15 -16.12
N HIS A 445 -24.51 -7.70 -15.93
CA HIS A 445 -23.64 -7.34 -17.04
C HIS A 445 -22.87 -8.60 -17.47
N GLU A 446 -23.37 -9.24 -18.52
CA GLU A 446 -22.60 -10.28 -19.23
C GLU A 446 -21.49 -9.62 -20.03
N THR A 447 -20.24 -9.91 -19.69
CA THR A 447 -19.07 -9.61 -20.51
C THR A 447 -18.66 -10.90 -21.22
N PRO A 448 -18.48 -10.92 -22.56
CA PRO A 448 -18.05 -12.12 -23.28
C PRO A 448 -16.59 -12.41 -22.95
N GLY A 449 -16.30 -13.58 -22.38
CA GLY A 449 -14.95 -14.10 -22.19
C GLY A 449 -14.51 -14.36 -20.75
N THR A 450 -15.43 -14.34 -19.79
CA THR A 450 -15.12 -14.71 -18.40
C THR A 450 -15.08 -16.23 -18.22
N VAL A 451 -14.03 -16.69 -17.55
CA VAL A 451 -13.97 -17.99 -16.88
C VAL A 451 -15.24 -18.18 -16.05
N GLU A 452 -15.81 -19.38 -16.09
CA GLU A 452 -17.00 -19.75 -15.32
C GLU A 452 -16.87 -19.25 -13.87
N SER A 453 -17.63 -18.22 -13.54
CA SER A 453 -17.77 -17.72 -12.19
C SER A 453 -18.46 -18.84 -11.39
N ALA A 454 -17.80 -19.30 -10.33
CA ALA A 454 -18.43 -20.15 -9.37
C ALA A 454 -19.71 -19.47 -8.87
N THR A 455 -20.87 -20.01 -9.26
CA THR A 455 -22.17 -19.55 -8.77
C THR A 455 -22.34 -20.06 -7.35
N GLY A 456 -21.76 -19.30 -6.38
CA GLY A 456 -22.05 -19.44 -4.95
C GLY A 456 -22.83 -18.21 -4.48
N PRO A 457 -23.61 -18.30 -3.43
CA PRO A 457 -24.20 -17.13 -2.78
C PRO A 457 -23.06 -16.27 -2.24
N PHE A 458 -22.99 -15.02 -2.73
CA PHE A 458 -21.98 -14.03 -2.30
C PHE A 458 -22.23 -13.61 -0.85
N ALA A 459 -21.17 -13.33 -0.11
CA ALA A 459 -21.23 -12.65 1.17
C ALA A 459 -21.84 -11.25 0.98
N HIS A 460 -22.57 -10.76 1.97
CA HIS A 460 -23.21 -9.44 1.88
C HIS A 460 -22.25 -8.38 2.43
N GLU A 461 -21.78 -7.48 1.56
CA GLU A 461 -21.02 -6.31 1.94
C GLU A 461 -21.93 -5.17 2.39
N VAL A 462 -21.62 -4.56 3.54
CA VAL A 462 -22.28 -3.37 4.07
C VAL A 462 -21.25 -2.29 4.34
N ALA A 463 -21.40 -1.12 3.74
CA ALA A 463 -20.55 0.03 4.03
C ALA A 463 -20.77 0.51 5.47
N ILE A 464 -19.68 0.67 6.23
CA ILE A 464 -19.68 1.23 7.58
C ILE A 464 -19.39 2.74 7.50
N THR A 465 -18.39 3.12 6.72
CA THR A 465 -18.01 4.53 6.58
C THR A 465 -18.47 5.12 5.24
N HIS A 466 -18.64 6.43 5.20
CA HIS A 466 -19.08 7.23 4.06
C HIS A 466 -18.32 8.56 4.02
N LEU A 467 -16.97 8.46 4.11
CA LEU A 467 -16.09 9.61 4.35
C LEU A 467 -16.15 10.64 3.22
N ASN A 468 -16.32 10.15 1.98
CA ASN A 468 -16.19 10.97 0.78
C ASN A 468 -17.46 11.03 -0.10
N ASP A 469 -18.55 10.35 0.27
CA ASP A 469 -19.78 10.27 -0.53
C ASP A 469 -20.30 11.64 -1.00
N PRO A 470 -20.39 12.70 -0.14
CA PRO A 470 -20.89 13.99 -0.57
C PRO A 470 -20.04 14.67 -1.65
N LEU A 471 -18.75 14.43 -1.69
CA LEU A 471 -17.85 14.93 -2.71
C LEU A 471 -17.91 14.07 -3.97
N LEU A 472 -17.83 12.76 -3.83
CA LEU A 472 -17.89 11.81 -4.95
C LEU A 472 -19.20 11.89 -5.73
N ALA A 473 -20.31 12.19 -5.05
CA ALA A 473 -21.61 12.40 -5.70
C ALA A 473 -21.62 13.58 -6.71
N GLN A 474 -20.69 14.53 -6.58
CA GLN A 474 -20.57 15.71 -7.45
C GLN A 474 -19.64 15.46 -8.65
N LEU A 475 -18.85 14.38 -8.61
CA LEU A 475 -17.79 14.10 -9.58
C LEU A 475 -18.25 13.13 -10.66
N ASP A 476 -17.87 13.41 -11.90
CA ASP A 476 -17.99 12.50 -13.03
C ASP A 476 -16.67 11.68 -13.11
N LEU A 477 -16.71 10.49 -12.52
CA LEU A 477 -15.61 9.53 -12.50
C LEU A 477 -15.99 8.35 -13.40
N PRO A 478 -15.50 8.31 -14.63
CA PRO A 478 -15.85 7.28 -15.59
C PRO A 478 -15.34 5.89 -15.15
N LYS A 479 -16.13 4.87 -15.42
CA LYS A 479 -15.74 3.49 -15.08
C LYS A 479 -14.47 3.07 -15.82
N MET A 480 -13.53 2.45 -15.12
CA MET A 480 -12.39 1.79 -15.72
C MET A 480 -12.85 0.56 -16.53
N GLU A 481 -12.41 0.46 -17.77
CA GLU A 481 -12.67 -0.68 -18.66
C GLU A 481 -11.42 -1.52 -18.78
N SER A 482 -11.54 -2.84 -18.69
CA SER A 482 -10.44 -3.76 -18.92
C SER A 482 -10.50 -4.39 -20.31
N PHE A 483 -9.33 -4.72 -20.85
CA PHE A 483 -9.21 -5.48 -22.09
C PHE A 483 -8.04 -6.45 -22.02
N TRP A 484 -8.12 -7.52 -22.83
CA TRP A 484 -7.06 -8.53 -22.90
C TRP A 484 -6.44 -8.55 -24.27
N PHE A 485 -5.12 -8.66 -24.32
CA PHE A 485 -4.38 -8.81 -25.55
C PHE A 485 -3.37 -9.97 -25.46
N THR A 486 -2.76 -10.30 -26.56
CA THR A 486 -1.80 -11.41 -26.62
C THR A 486 -0.43 -10.87 -27.03
N ALA A 487 0.56 -11.05 -26.18
CA ALA A 487 1.95 -10.74 -26.47
C ALA A 487 2.52 -11.65 -27.59
N ALA A 488 3.66 -11.28 -28.17
CA ALA A 488 4.28 -11.99 -29.29
C ALA A 488 4.57 -13.47 -28.99
N ASP A 489 4.86 -13.82 -27.75
CA ASP A 489 5.10 -15.18 -27.28
C ASP A 489 3.83 -15.92 -26.82
N LYS A 490 2.65 -15.36 -27.12
CA LYS A 490 1.32 -15.88 -26.78
C LYS A 490 0.91 -15.72 -25.31
N THR A 491 1.68 -15.02 -24.49
CA THR A 491 1.26 -14.66 -23.12
C THR A 491 0.02 -13.76 -23.19
N LYS A 492 -0.99 -14.07 -22.38
CA LYS A 492 -2.18 -13.23 -22.21
C LYS A 492 -1.90 -12.16 -21.16
N LEU A 493 -2.09 -10.91 -21.54
CA LEU A 493 -1.86 -9.75 -20.69
C LEU A 493 -3.11 -8.86 -20.68
N GLN A 494 -3.27 -8.08 -19.60
CA GLN A 494 -4.41 -7.21 -19.40
C GLN A 494 -4.01 -5.73 -19.50
N GLY A 495 -4.90 -4.95 -20.09
CA GLY A 495 -4.82 -3.50 -20.08
C GLY A 495 -6.10 -2.90 -19.52
N PHE A 496 -6.01 -1.65 -19.11
CA PHE A 496 -7.13 -0.85 -18.62
C PHE A 496 -7.23 0.46 -19.37
N LEU A 497 -8.45 0.98 -19.45
CA LEU A 497 -8.74 2.24 -20.11
C LEU A 497 -9.76 3.03 -19.29
N ILE A 498 -9.50 4.34 -19.13
CA ILE A 498 -10.46 5.29 -18.56
C ILE A 498 -10.73 6.37 -19.60
N LYS A 499 -12.00 6.61 -19.86
CA LYS A 499 -12.49 7.68 -20.73
C LYS A 499 -12.53 9.02 -19.99
N PRO A 500 -12.41 10.16 -20.68
CA PRO A 500 -12.57 11.44 -20.01
C PRO A 500 -14.03 11.67 -19.56
N PRO A 501 -14.28 12.44 -18.49
CA PRO A 501 -15.60 12.91 -18.12
C PRO A 501 -16.33 13.57 -19.29
N GLY A 502 -17.64 13.31 -19.43
CA GLY A 502 -18.43 13.82 -20.54
C GLY A 502 -18.01 13.24 -21.90
N PHE A 503 -17.52 11.99 -21.93
CA PHE A 503 -17.07 11.31 -23.14
C PHE A 503 -18.09 11.32 -24.27
N ASP A 504 -17.65 11.68 -25.50
CA ASP A 504 -18.42 11.68 -26.73
C ASP A 504 -17.77 10.70 -27.74
N PRO A 505 -18.40 9.59 -28.08
CA PRO A 505 -17.82 8.58 -28.98
C PRO A 505 -17.54 9.08 -30.40
N ALA A 506 -18.10 10.22 -30.82
CA ALA A 506 -17.84 10.83 -32.12
C ALA A 506 -16.54 11.65 -32.18
N LYS A 507 -15.91 11.91 -31.03
CA LYS A 507 -14.68 12.69 -30.91
C LYS A 507 -13.43 11.79 -30.84
N LYS A 508 -12.29 12.40 -31.17
CA LYS A 508 -10.96 11.83 -30.97
C LYS A 508 -10.31 12.47 -29.75
N TYR A 509 -9.70 11.63 -28.89
CA TYR A 509 -9.09 12.08 -27.63
C TYR A 509 -7.60 11.79 -27.62
N PRO A 510 -6.78 12.72 -27.10
CA PRO A 510 -5.38 12.45 -26.84
C PRO A 510 -5.23 11.41 -25.71
N VAL A 511 -4.06 10.75 -25.66
CA VAL A 511 -3.78 9.66 -24.74
C VAL A 511 -2.71 10.05 -23.74
N LYS A 512 -2.96 9.76 -22.45
CA LYS A 512 -1.94 9.58 -21.41
C LYS A 512 -1.72 8.07 -21.22
N PHE A 513 -0.59 7.59 -21.66
CA PHE A 513 -0.17 6.21 -21.51
C PHE A 513 0.63 6.07 -20.23
N LEU A 514 0.05 5.46 -19.18
CA LEU A 514 0.66 5.35 -17.85
C LEU A 514 1.39 4.02 -17.72
N ILE A 515 2.64 4.07 -17.27
CA ILE A 515 3.52 2.91 -17.05
C ILE A 515 3.77 2.81 -15.54
N HIS A 516 3.36 1.68 -14.91
CA HIS A 516 3.55 1.49 -13.48
C HIS A 516 5.00 1.22 -13.08
N GLY A 517 5.31 1.51 -11.83
CA GLY A 517 6.58 1.17 -11.18
C GLY A 517 6.62 -0.27 -10.67
N GLY A 518 7.63 -0.58 -9.95
CA GLY A 518 7.99 -1.91 -9.47
C GLY A 518 9.35 -2.31 -10.02
N PRO A 519 9.47 -3.19 -11.04
CA PRO A 519 8.46 -3.61 -12.04
C PRO A 519 7.35 -4.54 -11.54
N GLN A 520 7.57 -5.19 -10.41
CA GLN A 520 6.60 -6.08 -9.81
C GLN A 520 5.55 -5.26 -9.02
N GLY A 521 4.54 -4.85 -9.73
CA GLY A 521 3.37 -4.10 -9.30
C GLY A 521 2.26 -4.29 -10.33
N ALA A 522 1.13 -3.62 -10.19
CA ALA A 522 0.07 -3.69 -11.18
C ALA A 522 -0.81 -2.44 -11.17
N TRP A 523 -1.41 -2.10 -12.30
CA TRP A 523 -2.61 -1.30 -12.38
C TRP A 523 -3.82 -2.16 -12.02
N GLY A 524 -4.79 -1.58 -11.32
CA GLY A 524 -6.01 -2.28 -10.93
C GLY A 524 -7.09 -1.32 -10.45
N ASP A 525 -8.18 -1.89 -9.96
CA ASP A 525 -9.32 -1.13 -9.42
C ASP A 525 -9.00 -0.61 -8.01
N SER A 526 -8.06 0.34 -7.95
CA SER A 526 -7.56 0.92 -6.72
C SER A 526 -7.36 2.44 -6.83
N TRP A 527 -7.57 3.14 -5.71
CA TRP A 527 -7.37 4.57 -5.60
C TRP A 527 -5.91 4.93 -5.31
N SER A 528 -5.42 5.97 -5.96
CA SER A 528 -4.12 6.55 -5.64
C SER A 528 -4.21 8.07 -5.47
N TYR A 529 -3.58 8.63 -4.44
CA TYR A 529 -3.43 10.07 -4.27
C TYR A 529 -2.19 10.63 -4.99
N ARG A 530 -1.37 9.78 -5.60
CA ARG A 530 -0.15 10.16 -6.33
C ARG A 530 -0.34 10.04 -7.84
N TRP A 531 -0.53 8.83 -8.33
CA TRP A 531 -0.76 8.50 -9.74
C TRP A 531 -2.21 8.09 -9.93
N ASN A 532 -3.14 9.08 -9.88
CA ASN A 532 -4.58 8.85 -9.96
C ASN A 532 -5.04 8.83 -11.42
N PRO A 533 -5.50 7.69 -11.96
CA PRO A 533 -5.91 7.60 -13.36
C PRO A 533 -7.13 8.45 -13.70
N GLU A 534 -8.08 8.61 -12.76
CA GLU A 534 -9.26 9.46 -12.94
C GLU A 534 -8.87 10.94 -13.08
N LEU A 535 -7.93 11.40 -12.25
CA LEU A 535 -7.44 12.78 -12.35
C LEU A 535 -6.63 13.00 -13.63
N PHE A 536 -5.91 11.99 -14.12
CA PHE A 536 -5.26 12.07 -15.43
C PHE A 536 -6.27 12.14 -16.59
N ALA A 537 -7.43 11.50 -16.47
CA ALA A 537 -8.49 11.55 -17.48
C ALA A 537 -9.29 12.87 -17.43
N ALA A 538 -9.37 13.51 -16.25
CA ALA A 538 -10.28 14.61 -15.94
C ALA A 538 -10.13 15.83 -16.85
N ASN A 539 -8.96 16.07 -17.46
CA ASN A 539 -8.75 17.19 -18.37
C ASN A 539 -8.87 16.83 -19.86
N GLY A 540 -9.62 15.77 -20.17
CA GLY A 540 -10.04 15.44 -21.53
C GLY A 540 -9.12 14.45 -22.26
N TYR A 541 -8.43 13.58 -21.52
CA TYR A 541 -7.61 12.50 -22.06
C TYR A 541 -8.26 11.14 -21.88
N VAL A 542 -8.01 10.23 -22.80
CA VAL A 542 -8.12 8.81 -22.56
C VAL A 542 -6.85 8.38 -21.82
N VAL A 543 -7.00 7.66 -20.71
CA VAL A 543 -5.90 7.06 -19.98
C VAL A 543 -5.82 5.59 -20.36
N VAL A 544 -4.64 5.12 -20.76
CA VAL A 544 -4.37 3.71 -21.07
C VAL A 544 -3.28 3.21 -20.14
N MET A 545 -3.51 2.04 -19.54
CA MET A 545 -2.63 1.38 -18.59
C MET A 545 -2.46 -0.08 -18.99
N ILE A 546 -1.25 -0.60 -18.98
CA ILE A 546 -0.94 -1.98 -19.36
C ILE A 546 -0.23 -2.69 -18.23
N ASN A 547 -0.71 -3.87 -17.86
CA ASN A 547 0.00 -4.80 -17.01
C ASN A 547 0.88 -5.70 -17.89
N PHE A 548 2.16 -5.36 -17.91
CA PHE A 548 3.20 -6.04 -18.69
C PHE A 548 3.85 -7.18 -17.88
N ARG A 549 4.75 -7.96 -18.48
CA ARG A 549 5.54 -8.95 -17.74
C ARG A 549 6.39 -8.28 -16.65
N GLY A 550 6.25 -8.75 -15.44
CA GLY A 550 6.60 -8.12 -14.17
C GLY A 550 5.37 -7.89 -13.30
N SER A 551 4.19 -7.69 -13.89
CA SER A 551 2.99 -7.33 -13.12
C SER A 551 2.50 -8.46 -12.22
N THR A 552 2.07 -8.09 -10.99
CA THR A 552 1.46 -8.98 -10.00
C THR A 552 -0.01 -9.28 -10.34
N GLY A 553 -0.59 -10.34 -9.75
CA GLY A 553 -1.98 -10.72 -9.97
C GLY A 553 -2.24 -11.60 -11.21
N TYR A 554 -1.16 -12.12 -11.86
CA TYR A 554 -1.25 -12.95 -13.08
C TYR A 554 -0.45 -14.25 -12.97
N GLY A 555 -0.08 -14.65 -11.76
CA GLY A 555 0.79 -15.79 -11.47
C GLY A 555 2.28 -15.42 -11.47
N GLN A 556 3.07 -16.23 -10.74
CA GLN A 556 4.49 -15.94 -10.53
C GLN A 556 5.32 -15.95 -11.83
N ALA A 557 4.91 -16.73 -12.83
CA ALA A 557 5.60 -16.75 -14.12
C ALA A 557 5.53 -15.40 -14.86
N VAL A 558 4.45 -14.62 -14.69
CA VAL A 558 4.34 -13.28 -15.26
C VAL A 558 5.22 -12.31 -14.49
N VAL A 559 5.22 -12.40 -13.15
CA VAL A 559 6.10 -11.62 -12.26
C VAL A 559 7.57 -11.84 -12.62
N ASP A 560 7.99 -13.09 -12.74
CA ASP A 560 9.39 -13.45 -13.08
C ASP A 560 9.80 -13.06 -14.51
N GLY A 561 8.84 -12.76 -15.37
CA GLY A 561 9.06 -12.48 -16.79
C GLY A 561 9.92 -11.24 -17.08
N VAL A 562 10.11 -10.35 -16.11
CA VAL A 562 10.96 -9.16 -16.23
C VAL A 562 12.41 -9.42 -15.78
N ASN A 563 12.64 -10.44 -14.95
CA ASN A 563 13.95 -10.67 -14.33
C ASN A 563 15.05 -10.89 -15.37
N GLY A 564 16.03 -9.99 -15.41
CA GLY A 564 17.13 -9.99 -16.39
C GLY A 564 16.72 -9.51 -17.79
N ASP A 565 15.50 -9.00 -17.97
CA ASP A 565 14.95 -8.57 -19.28
C ASP A 565 14.20 -7.22 -19.19
N TRP A 566 14.74 -6.28 -18.45
CA TRP A 566 14.07 -5.03 -18.04
C TRP A 566 13.50 -4.20 -19.20
N GLY A 567 14.26 -4.05 -20.30
CA GLY A 567 13.86 -3.28 -21.48
C GLY A 567 13.38 -4.13 -22.66
N GLY A 568 13.27 -5.46 -22.49
CA GLY A 568 12.92 -6.39 -23.57
C GLY A 568 11.42 -6.70 -23.64
N LYS A 569 11.00 -7.77 -22.99
CA LYS A 569 9.59 -8.18 -22.98
C LYS A 569 8.64 -7.11 -22.42
N PRO A 570 8.93 -6.44 -21.29
CA PRO A 570 8.05 -5.40 -20.79
C PRO A 570 7.80 -4.28 -21.80
N PHE A 571 8.84 -3.80 -22.49
CA PHE A 571 8.68 -2.81 -23.56
C PHE A 571 7.81 -3.30 -24.70
N SER A 572 8.05 -4.54 -25.17
CA SER A 572 7.24 -5.15 -26.22
C SER A 572 5.78 -5.31 -25.83
N ASP A 573 5.52 -5.71 -24.58
CA ASP A 573 4.17 -5.87 -24.03
C ASP A 573 3.42 -4.53 -23.96
N LEU A 574 4.09 -3.48 -23.49
CA LEU A 574 3.56 -2.13 -23.43
C LEU A 574 3.18 -1.60 -24.82
N MET A 575 4.07 -1.74 -25.79
CA MET A 575 3.78 -1.30 -27.16
C MET A 575 2.64 -2.10 -27.80
N THR A 576 2.65 -3.44 -27.64
CA THR A 576 1.60 -4.32 -28.16
C THR A 576 0.23 -4.03 -27.53
N GLY A 577 0.20 -3.78 -26.22
CA GLY A 577 -1.03 -3.44 -25.51
C GLY A 577 -1.59 -2.09 -25.94
N LEU A 578 -0.74 -1.09 -26.16
CA LEU A 578 -1.16 0.22 -26.68
C LEU A 578 -1.65 0.11 -28.12
N ASP A 579 -0.95 -0.66 -28.99
CA ASP A 579 -1.42 -0.94 -30.37
C ASP A 579 -2.79 -1.63 -30.38
N TYR A 580 -3.02 -2.57 -29.44
CA TYR A 580 -4.33 -3.20 -29.28
C TYR A 580 -5.40 -2.18 -28.93
N ALA A 581 -5.13 -1.29 -27.96
CA ALA A 581 -6.08 -0.24 -27.56
C ALA A 581 -6.40 0.69 -28.73
N GLU A 582 -5.42 1.16 -29.50
CA GLU A 582 -5.65 2.01 -30.68
C GLU A 582 -6.51 1.35 -31.75
N GLN A 583 -6.32 0.05 -31.97
CA GLN A 583 -7.08 -0.70 -32.96
C GLN A 583 -8.54 -0.93 -32.55
N HIS A 584 -8.81 -1.09 -31.26
CA HIS A 584 -10.14 -1.46 -30.74
C HIS A 584 -10.94 -0.28 -30.22
N TYR A 585 -10.30 0.83 -29.88
CA TYR A 585 -10.95 2.04 -29.39
C TYR A 585 -10.81 3.20 -30.40
N PRO A 586 -11.73 3.30 -31.39
CA PRO A 586 -11.60 4.23 -32.50
C PRO A 586 -11.61 5.71 -32.12
N PHE A 587 -11.94 6.04 -30.89
CA PHE A 587 -11.89 7.40 -30.32
C PHE A 587 -10.48 7.82 -29.86
N ILE A 588 -9.50 6.94 -29.85
CA ILE A 588 -8.10 7.27 -29.56
C ILE A 588 -7.51 8.06 -30.75
N ASP A 589 -6.77 9.12 -30.44
CA ASP A 589 -5.98 9.87 -31.39
C ASP A 589 -4.52 9.47 -31.31
N THR A 590 -4.12 8.55 -32.19
CA THR A 590 -2.77 7.98 -32.26
C THR A 590 -1.66 9.00 -32.57
N HIS A 591 -2.04 10.24 -32.93
CA HIS A 591 -1.11 11.33 -33.20
C HIS A 591 -0.91 12.24 -31.99
N ARG A 592 -1.60 12.00 -30.85
CA ARG A 592 -1.54 12.82 -29.65
C ARG A 592 -1.38 11.97 -28.39
N GLU A 593 -0.29 11.22 -28.32
CA GLU A 593 0.01 10.33 -27.21
C GLU A 593 1.24 10.79 -26.43
N CYS A 594 1.19 10.74 -25.09
CA CYS A 594 2.34 10.91 -24.21
C CYS A 594 2.49 9.71 -23.31
N ALA A 595 3.74 9.25 -23.08
CA ALA A 595 4.08 8.21 -22.12
C ALA A 595 4.52 8.82 -20.80
N LEU A 596 3.95 8.34 -19.69
CA LEU A 596 4.22 8.83 -18.35
C LEU A 596 4.52 7.65 -17.43
N GLY A 597 5.58 7.74 -16.61
CA GLY A 597 5.91 6.69 -15.66
C GLY A 597 6.78 7.17 -14.51
N ALA A 598 6.75 6.42 -13.39
CA ALA A 598 7.58 6.68 -12.23
C ALA A 598 8.32 5.42 -11.80
N SER A 599 9.48 5.55 -11.15
CA SER A 599 10.30 4.44 -10.66
C SER A 599 10.69 3.52 -11.84
N TYR A 600 10.39 2.23 -11.80
CA TYR A 600 10.55 1.39 -13.01
C TYR A 600 9.76 1.97 -14.20
N GLY A 601 8.57 2.53 -13.99
CA GLY A 601 7.83 3.22 -15.05
C GLY A 601 8.59 4.43 -15.61
N GLY A 602 9.34 5.14 -14.77
CA GLY A 602 10.27 6.21 -15.18
C GLY A 602 11.46 5.67 -15.96
N TYR A 603 12.06 4.55 -15.52
CA TYR A 603 13.05 3.83 -16.27
C TYR A 603 12.52 3.43 -17.67
N MET A 604 11.32 2.85 -17.73
CA MET A 604 10.71 2.44 -18.99
C MET A 604 10.37 3.65 -19.88
N ALA A 605 9.97 4.79 -19.29
CA ALA A 605 9.82 6.04 -20.04
C ALA A 605 11.16 6.52 -20.67
N ASN A 606 12.28 6.39 -19.91
CA ASN A 606 13.62 6.65 -20.41
C ASN A 606 14.04 5.64 -21.49
N TRP A 607 13.63 4.39 -21.36
CA TRP A 607 13.87 3.35 -22.36
C TRP A 607 13.11 3.62 -23.66
N VAL A 608 11.82 3.93 -23.54
CA VAL A 608 10.94 4.34 -24.66
C VAL A 608 11.55 5.50 -25.45
N LEU A 609 12.11 6.50 -24.77
CA LEU A 609 12.75 7.69 -25.36
C LEU A 609 13.85 7.33 -26.37
N GLY A 610 14.57 6.22 -26.15
CA GLY A 610 15.65 5.74 -27.02
C GLY A 610 15.25 4.71 -28.06
N HIS A 611 14.03 4.15 -28.00
CA HIS A 611 13.63 2.98 -28.78
C HIS A 611 12.41 3.21 -29.68
N THR A 612 11.68 4.33 -29.52
CA THR A 612 10.57 4.70 -30.39
C THR A 612 10.37 6.22 -30.43
N ASN A 613 9.83 6.72 -31.57
CA ASN A 613 9.43 8.12 -31.72
C ASN A 613 7.88 8.27 -31.75
N ARG A 614 7.16 7.29 -31.23
CA ARG A 614 5.69 7.25 -31.23
C ARG A 614 5.08 8.43 -30.47
N PHE A 615 5.61 8.74 -29.29
CA PHE A 615 5.04 9.70 -28.36
C PHE A 615 5.40 11.15 -28.69
N LYS A 616 4.46 12.06 -28.44
CA LYS A 616 4.66 13.51 -28.58
C LYS A 616 5.42 14.10 -27.40
N CYS A 617 5.28 13.52 -26.24
CA CYS A 617 6.05 13.87 -25.06
C CYS A 617 6.23 12.67 -24.13
N ILE A 618 7.19 12.82 -23.23
CA ILE A 618 7.48 11.87 -22.15
C ILE A 618 7.50 12.60 -20.83
N VAL A 619 6.98 11.96 -19.79
CA VAL A 619 7.15 12.35 -18.40
C VAL A 619 7.82 11.19 -17.68
N THR A 620 9.01 11.43 -17.17
CA THR A 620 9.77 10.45 -16.37
C THR A 620 9.95 10.99 -14.96
N HIS A 621 9.54 10.23 -13.96
CA HIS A 621 9.65 10.58 -12.56
C HIS A 621 10.48 9.50 -11.86
N ASP A 622 11.56 9.90 -11.19
CA ASP A 622 12.47 9.04 -10.44
C ASP A 622 12.92 7.79 -11.24
N GLY A 623 13.22 7.97 -12.52
CA GLY A 623 13.54 6.87 -13.44
C GLY A 623 15.04 6.62 -13.53
N MET A 624 15.48 5.36 -13.42
CA MET A 624 16.86 4.98 -13.71
C MET A 624 17.24 5.35 -15.15
N PHE A 625 18.42 5.95 -15.33
CA PHE A 625 18.99 6.30 -16.62
C PHE A 625 20.21 5.46 -16.97
N ASN A 626 21.06 5.17 -15.99
CA ASN A 626 22.28 4.40 -16.17
C ASN A 626 22.41 3.33 -15.08
N ALA A 627 22.19 2.06 -15.41
CA ALA A 627 22.18 0.98 -14.44
C ALA A 627 23.54 0.71 -13.77
N GLU A 628 24.67 1.11 -14.40
CA GLU A 628 25.98 1.01 -13.74
C GLU A 628 26.12 2.01 -12.60
N SER A 629 25.64 3.26 -12.74
CA SER A 629 25.64 4.25 -11.65
C SER A 629 24.56 4.00 -10.63
N ALA A 630 23.39 3.54 -11.05
CA ALA A 630 22.25 3.26 -10.18
C ALA A 630 22.51 2.08 -9.24
N PHE A 631 23.37 1.11 -9.60
CA PHE A 631 23.59 -0.11 -8.83
C PHE A 631 23.99 0.17 -7.37
N ALA A 632 25.06 0.92 -7.15
CA ALA A 632 25.57 1.19 -5.80
C ALA A 632 25.14 2.57 -5.26
N SER A 633 24.17 3.21 -5.90
CA SER A 633 23.53 4.44 -5.41
C SER A 633 22.09 4.21 -4.93
N THR A 634 21.61 2.97 -4.97
CA THR A 634 20.35 2.56 -4.32
C THR A 634 20.58 2.15 -2.87
N GLU A 635 19.53 2.17 -2.07
CA GLU A 635 19.53 1.57 -0.72
C GLU A 635 19.11 0.08 -0.73
N GLU A 636 18.65 -0.44 -1.89
CA GLU A 636 18.17 -1.81 -2.10
C GLU A 636 19.15 -2.61 -2.98
N ASP A 637 20.34 -2.93 -2.46
CA ASP A 637 21.33 -3.65 -3.25
C ASP A 637 20.88 -5.06 -3.66
N TRP A 638 20.10 -5.77 -2.81
CA TRP A 638 19.54 -7.10 -3.13
C TRP A 638 18.69 -7.06 -4.41
N PHE A 639 17.89 -5.99 -4.62
CA PHE A 639 17.04 -5.83 -5.78
C PHE A 639 17.84 -5.82 -7.09
N ASN A 640 18.83 -4.95 -7.17
CA ASN A 640 19.68 -4.85 -8.36
C ASN A 640 20.52 -6.10 -8.61
N ILE A 641 21.03 -6.75 -7.55
CA ILE A 641 21.77 -8.02 -7.66
C ILE A 641 20.88 -9.09 -8.30
N TRP A 642 19.61 -9.19 -7.87
CA TRP A 642 18.67 -10.17 -8.43
C TRP A 642 18.28 -9.82 -9.86
N GLU A 643 17.85 -8.59 -10.11
CA GLU A 643 17.30 -8.15 -11.39
C GLU A 643 18.33 -8.15 -12.52
N PHE A 644 19.58 -7.78 -12.23
CA PHE A 644 20.67 -7.75 -13.21
C PHE A 644 21.60 -8.97 -13.13
N ARG A 645 21.26 -9.98 -12.32
CA ARG A 645 21.97 -11.26 -12.22
C ARG A 645 23.42 -11.14 -11.76
N GLY A 646 23.72 -10.30 -10.78
CA GLY A 646 25.03 -10.10 -10.18
C GLY A 646 25.43 -8.63 -10.07
N HIS A 647 26.71 -8.37 -10.07
CA HIS A 647 27.26 -7.02 -9.88
C HIS A 647 27.83 -6.46 -11.18
N PRO A 648 27.93 -5.13 -11.36
CA PRO A 648 28.53 -4.55 -12.59
C PRO A 648 29.94 -5.09 -12.88
N TRP A 649 30.77 -5.25 -11.85
CA TRP A 649 32.15 -5.73 -12.00
C TRP A 649 32.27 -7.21 -12.41
N ASP A 650 31.23 -8.03 -12.28
CA ASP A 650 31.18 -9.41 -12.79
C ASP A 650 31.13 -9.45 -14.32
N TYR A 651 30.78 -8.33 -14.95
CA TYR A 651 30.59 -8.17 -16.38
C TYR A 651 31.62 -7.27 -17.05
N TYR A 652 32.57 -6.68 -16.31
CA TYR A 652 33.60 -5.83 -16.92
C TYR A 652 34.45 -6.65 -17.90
N GLY A 653 34.70 -6.05 -19.07
CA GLY A 653 35.40 -6.71 -20.17
C GLY A 653 34.52 -7.56 -21.08
N LYS A 654 33.24 -7.79 -20.76
CA LYS A 654 32.29 -8.43 -21.68
C LYS A 654 31.69 -7.40 -22.67
N PRO A 655 31.22 -7.85 -23.86
CA PRO A 655 30.45 -6.99 -24.75
C PRO A 655 29.23 -6.38 -24.05
N ASP A 656 28.81 -5.18 -24.47
CA ASP A 656 27.65 -4.50 -23.89
C ASP A 656 26.35 -5.33 -23.97
N SER A 657 26.20 -6.17 -25.00
CA SER A 657 25.05 -7.09 -25.15
C SER A 657 25.00 -8.22 -24.10
N GLU A 658 26.15 -8.55 -23.50
CA GLU A 658 26.29 -9.58 -22.46
C GLU A 658 26.41 -8.99 -21.05
N ASN A 659 26.53 -7.67 -20.93
CA ASN A 659 26.54 -6.94 -19.67
C ASN A 659 25.14 -6.39 -19.42
N PRO A 660 24.34 -6.95 -18.49
CA PRO A 660 22.96 -6.55 -18.26
C PRO A 660 22.83 -5.08 -17.81
N PHE A 661 23.83 -4.57 -17.06
CA PHE A 661 23.85 -3.17 -16.64
C PHE A 661 24.04 -2.19 -17.80
N ARG A 662 24.70 -2.60 -18.87
CA ARG A 662 24.84 -1.81 -20.09
C ARG A 662 23.71 -2.05 -21.08
N LYS A 663 23.35 -3.31 -21.27
CA LYS A 663 22.29 -3.72 -22.17
C LYS A 663 20.98 -3.01 -21.87
N TRP A 664 20.64 -2.88 -20.59
CA TRP A 664 19.37 -2.31 -20.12
C TRP A 664 19.48 -0.85 -19.65
N SER A 665 20.61 -0.16 -19.84
CA SER A 665 20.75 1.27 -19.56
C SER A 665 20.18 2.14 -20.65
N PRO A 666 19.15 2.98 -20.41
CA PRO A 666 18.67 3.97 -21.37
C PRO A 666 19.76 4.89 -21.90
N ALA A 667 20.77 5.22 -21.09
CA ALA A 667 21.93 6.04 -21.45
C ALA A 667 22.66 5.52 -22.73
N ARG A 668 22.65 4.22 -22.99
CA ARG A 668 23.30 3.62 -24.15
C ARG A 668 22.60 3.94 -25.47
N SER A 669 21.33 4.33 -25.42
CA SER A 669 20.54 4.74 -26.57
C SER A 669 20.37 6.25 -26.71
N ALA A 670 21.06 7.06 -25.88
CA ALA A 670 20.89 8.53 -25.80
C ALA A 670 20.99 9.26 -27.15
N LYS A 671 21.87 8.80 -28.09
CA LYS A 671 21.97 9.35 -29.45
C LYS A 671 20.64 9.34 -30.23
N ASN A 672 19.69 8.49 -29.82
CA ASN A 672 18.38 8.36 -30.47
C ASN A 672 17.32 9.31 -29.86
N PHE A 673 17.58 9.96 -28.77
CA PHE A 673 16.62 10.81 -28.06
C PHE A 673 16.16 11.97 -28.93
N ARG A 674 14.86 12.15 -29.08
CA ARG A 674 14.23 13.19 -29.90
C ARG A 674 12.96 13.75 -29.24
N THR A 675 12.27 12.92 -28.46
CA THR A 675 10.96 13.26 -27.91
C THR A 675 11.08 14.25 -26.74
N PRO A 676 10.31 15.33 -26.73
CA PRO A 676 10.27 16.28 -25.62
C PRO A 676 10.02 15.58 -24.28
N THR A 677 10.83 15.88 -23.26
CA THR A 677 10.83 15.11 -22.00
C THR A 677 10.81 16.02 -20.78
N LEU A 678 9.84 15.76 -19.87
CA LEU A 678 9.81 16.31 -18.52
C LEU A 678 10.46 15.29 -17.57
N VAL A 679 11.54 15.73 -16.90
CA VAL A 679 12.26 14.95 -15.88
C VAL A 679 11.83 15.44 -14.50
N ILE A 680 11.44 14.54 -13.61
CA ILE A 680 11.03 14.86 -12.24
C ILE A 680 11.84 14.03 -11.27
N HIS A 681 12.38 14.63 -10.19
CA HIS A 681 13.16 13.89 -9.20
C HIS A 681 13.17 14.58 -7.83
N GLY A 682 13.11 13.77 -6.76
CA GLY A 682 13.31 14.18 -5.37
C GLY A 682 14.78 14.10 -4.96
N GLN A 683 15.29 15.08 -4.19
CA GLN A 683 16.67 15.09 -3.69
C GLN A 683 16.94 13.94 -2.69
N LEU A 684 15.92 13.57 -1.92
CA LEU A 684 16.03 12.60 -0.85
C LEU A 684 15.62 11.18 -1.33
N ASP A 685 15.65 10.96 -2.64
CA ASP A 685 15.40 9.65 -3.23
C ASP A 685 16.65 8.78 -3.11
N TYR A 686 16.63 7.83 -2.18
CA TYR A 686 17.71 6.86 -2.01
C TYR A 686 17.38 5.50 -2.63
N ARG A 687 16.15 5.34 -3.14
CA ARG A 687 15.71 4.19 -3.93
C ARG A 687 16.27 4.24 -5.34
N LEU A 688 16.07 5.37 -6.03
CA LEU A 688 16.67 5.71 -7.32
C LEU A 688 17.29 7.10 -7.20
N ASP A 689 18.58 7.13 -6.98
CA ASP A 689 19.31 8.35 -6.63
C ASP A 689 19.10 9.50 -7.63
N VAL A 690 18.96 10.72 -7.13
CA VAL A 690 18.68 11.92 -7.91
C VAL A 690 19.68 12.17 -9.04
N SER A 691 20.89 11.62 -8.96
CA SER A 691 21.90 11.71 -10.01
C SER A 691 21.44 11.07 -11.33
N GLU A 692 20.55 10.10 -11.30
CA GLU A 692 19.96 9.51 -12.50
C GLU A 692 19.12 10.55 -13.28
N GLY A 693 18.35 11.37 -12.56
CA GLY A 693 17.60 12.50 -13.14
C GLY A 693 18.52 13.59 -13.70
N PHE A 694 19.61 13.93 -12.99
CA PHE A 694 20.58 14.91 -13.47
C PHE A 694 21.30 14.45 -14.74
N GLN A 695 21.77 13.19 -14.77
CA GLN A 695 22.41 12.61 -15.96
C GLN A 695 21.48 12.66 -17.17
N LEU A 696 20.20 12.29 -17.00
CA LEU A 696 19.23 12.33 -18.09
C LEU A 696 18.97 13.75 -18.56
N PHE A 697 18.70 14.69 -17.64
CA PHE A 697 18.39 16.07 -18.01
C PHE A 697 19.55 16.74 -18.74
N ASP A 698 20.77 16.63 -18.24
CA ASP A 698 21.95 17.16 -18.90
C ASP A 698 22.15 16.56 -20.30
N THR A 699 21.95 15.24 -20.42
CA THR A 699 22.02 14.56 -21.73
C THR A 699 21.00 15.14 -22.71
N LEU A 700 19.74 15.34 -22.30
CA LEU A 700 18.71 15.93 -23.14
C LEU A 700 19.06 17.35 -23.58
N GLN A 701 19.54 18.18 -22.65
CA GLN A 701 19.96 19.57 -22.94
C GLN A 701 21.14 19.61 -23.94
N LEU A 702 22.15 18.76 -23.75
CA LEU A 702 23.30 18.67 -24.65
C LEU A 702 22.91 18.20 -26.05
N LEU A 703 21.92 17.32 -26.15
CA LEU A 703 21.35 16.85 -27.43
C LEU A 703 20.35 17.83 -28.04
N LYS A 704 20.05 18.96 -27.35
CA LYS A 704 19.05 19.97 -27.75
C LYS A 704 17.65 19.39 -27.89
N VAL A 705 17.34 18.34 -27.12
CA VAL A 705 15.98 17.84 -27.01
C VAL A 705 15.20 18.75 -26.09
N PRO A 706 14.00 19.24 -26.46
CA PRO A 706 13.18 20.04 -25.58
C PRO A 706 12.95 19.31 -24.27
N SER A 707 13.38 19.90 -23.15
CA SER A 707 13.27 19.26 -21.85
C SER A 707 13.14 20.26 -20.71
N LYS A 708 12.49 19.84 -19.65
CA LYS A 708 12.30 20.58 -18.40
C LYS A 708 12.63 19.64 -17.24
N MET A 709 13.24 20.17 -16.18
CA MET A 709 13.42 19.42 -14.94
C MET A 709 12.60 20.05 -13.83
N LEU A 710 11.82 19.23 -13.13
CA LEU A 710 11.11 19.55 -11.90
C LEU A 710 11.81 18.86 -10.74
N TYR A 711 12.56 19.60 -9.96
CA TYR A 711 13.40 19.11 -8.88
C TYR A 711 12.82 19.49 -7.52
N PHE A 712 12.70 18.52 -6.61
CA PHE A 712 12.17 18.71 -5.27
C PHE A 712 13.23 18.49 -4.19
N PRO A 713 13.83 19.53 -3.60
CA PRO A 713 14.90 19.39 -2.61
C PRO A 713 14.45 18.76 -1.27
N GLY A 714 13.16 18.71 -1.01
CA GLY A 714 12.60 18.17 0.23
C GLY A 714 11.67 16.97 0.07
N GLU A 715 11.71 16.27 -1.06
CA GLU A 715 10.97 15.04 -1.31
C GLU A 715 11.93 13.88 -1.58
N GLY A 716 11.47 12.67 -1.27
CA GLY A 716 12.15 11.42 -1.62
C GLY A 716 11.62 10.84 -2.93
N HIS A 717 11.55 9.49 -3.00
CA HIS A 717 11.01 8.76 -4.14
C HIS A 717 9.52 9.09 -4.41
N TRP A 718 8.80 9.56 -3.42
CA TRP A 718 7.42 10.00 -3.53
C TRP A 718 7.28 11.49 -3.22
N VAL A 719 6.54 12.22 -4.05
CA VAL A 719 6.15 13.61 -3.79
C VAL A 719 4.92 13.61 -2.91
N LEU A 720 5.11 13.88 -1.62
CA LEU A 720 4.07 13.70 -0.60
C LEU A 720 3.54 14.99 0.03
N LYS A 721 4.33 16.08 0.02
CA LYS A 721 3.88 17.37 0.57
C LYS A 721 2.79 17.97 -0.32
N PRO A 722 1.66 18.42 0.22
CA PRO A 722 0.50 18.83 -0.56
C PRO A 722 0.76 19.87 -1.65
N GLN A 723 1.50 20.94 -1.35
CA GLN A 723 1.82 22.00 -2.33
C GLN A 723 2.84 21.51 -3.38
N ASN A 724 3.75 20.61 -3.02
CA ASN A 724 4.65 19.98 -3.98
C ASN A 724 3.88 19.07 -4.93
N ALA A 725 2.93 18.29 -4.41
CA ALA A 725 2.03 17.49 -5.23
C ALA A 725 1.18 18.35 -6.18
N GLN A 726 0.71 19.53 -5.72
CA GLN A 726 -0.02 20.49 -6.57
C GLN A 726 0.86 20.98 -7.73
N LEU A 727 2.09 21.36 -7.43
CA LEU A 727 3.07 21.80 -8.45
C LEU A 727 3.38 20.65 -9.43
N TRP A 728 3.53 19.43 -8.93
CA TRP A 728 3.75 18.23 -9.73
C TRP A 728 2.62 18.03 -10.73
N TRP A 729 1.36 17.96 -10.27
CA TRP A 729 0.18 17.75 -11.10
C TRP A 729 0.01 18.85 -12.15
N LYS A 730 0.19 20.12 -11.73
CA LYS A 730 0.14 21.24 -12.64
C LYS A 730 1.20 21.14 -13.72
N THR A 731 2.47 20.88 -13.36
CA THR A 731 3.59 20.85 -14.29
C THR A 731 3.46 19.68 -15.28
N VAL A 732 3.02 18.52 -14.82
CA VAL A 732 2.79 17.33 -15.67
C VAL A 732 1.66 17.60 -16.66
N ASN A 733 0.52 18.11 -16.22
CA ASN A 733 -0.60 18.41 -17.11
C ASN A 733 -0.26 19.51 -18.11
N ASP A 734 0.38 20.59 -17.68
CA ASP A 734 0.81 21.67 -18.58
C ASP A 734 1.79 21.15 -19.65
N TRP A 735 2.74 20.27 -19.28
CA TRP A 735 3.67 19.66 -20.20
C TRP A 735 2.98 18.79 -21.24
N VAL A 736 2.09 17.90 -20.78
CA VAL A 736 1.34 17.02 -21.69
C VAL A 736 0.43 17.84 -22.61
N ASP A 737 -0.26 18.86 -22.10
CA ASP A 737 -1.11 19.75 -22.87
C ASP A 737 -0.35 20.55 -23.93
N GLU A 738 0.87 21.01 -23.60
CA GLU A 738 1.75 21.73 -24.54
C GLU A 738 2.03 20.92 -25.80
N TRP A 739 2.26 19.61 -25.65
CA TRP A 739 2.67 18.76 -26.78
C TRP A 739 1.51 18.04 -27.48
N THR A 740 0.33 17.97 -26.86
CA THR A 740 -0.82 17.23 -27.43
C THR A 740 -2.01 18.09 -27.80
N LYS A 741 -2.25 19.24 -27.11
CA LYS A 741 -3.43 20.10 -27.35
C LYS A 741 -3.15 21.31 -28.25
N GLN A 742 -1.91 21.80 -28.31
CA GLN A 742 -1.58 22.86 -29.24
C GLN A 742 -1.56 22.27 -30.66
N GLY A 743 -2.53 22.68 -31.47
CA GLY A 743 -2.52 22.39 -32.90
C GLY A 743 -1.22 22.84 -33.52
N THR A 744 -0.79 22.16 -34.57
CA THR A 744 0.40 22.41 -35.39
C THR A 744 0.42 23.84 -35.95
N GLY A 745 0.52 24.81 -35.08
CA GLY A 745 0.84 26.19 -35.43
C GLY A 745 2.37 26.33 -35.48
N ASN A 746 2.90 26.60 -36.67
CA ASN A 746 4.28 26.83 -37.01
C ASN A 746 5.12 27.34 -35.84
N ARG A 747 6.03 26.51 -35.32
CA ARG A 747 7.22 27.00 -34.62
C ARG A 747 8.33 27.10 -35.70
N GLU A 748 8.59 28.33 -36.16
CA GLU A 748 9.83 28.68 -36.86
C GLU A 748 11.06 28.47 -35.97
#